data_0e7e6fe058a167d58ea4ef94282bf6f1
#
_entry.id   0e7e6fe058a167d58ea4ef94282bf6f1
#
_cell.length_a   1.000
_cell.length_b   1.000
_cell.length_c   1.000
_cell.angle_alpha   90.00
_cell.angle_beta   90.00
_cell.angle_gamma   90.00
#
_symmetry.space_group_name_H-M   'P 1'
#
loop_
_entity.id
_entity.type
_entity.pdbx_description
1 polymer ?
#
loop_
_entity_poly.entity_id
_entity_poly.type
_entity_poly.pdbx_seq_one_letter_code
_entity_poly.pdbx_strand_id
1 'polypeptide(L)'
;MPPKREFLEVRGAAEHNLKKVSVRLPKHQLVVFTGPSGSGKSSLAFDTIYAEGQRRYVESLSAYARQFLGQMEKPRYDHIRGLSPTISIEQKAASNNPRSTVGTITEVADYLRVLWARIGRQHCHQCGAPVERLSAAEIVDRLAALPAGTRFLLLARLVDNRKGEHQGLIDEALGAGFARFRIDGQVVAQDELPVLDKKRKHTIDVVIDRLAIGVDGAFPRARVTDSVETGLRRGNGRLWCQIVGGDERLFSEALWCHACDQGFPEPTPQSFSFNSPLGMCADCNGLGTKPEMDPALVVPDPTKTVRGGAIEPWANVMKADSWTGGIIAKVAAEFGIDLDRPWSELPARHRDLLLHGSRGRKIAMTMKFASGKLEWQRSFEGVLNELYRRFRQTKSEGMRRWYMQYLSEARCSTCDGRRLRPESCAVTVGGRSLPEVSGLTIAEARDFVLGLRLGAAERQIATEVQKEIDARLGFLLNVGLGYLSLDRPGPSLSGGESQRIRLASQIGSELTGVLYVLDEPSIGLHQRDNDRLLATLRRLRDFGNTVLVVEHDRDTIEAADYVVDFGPGAGTAGGEVVHAGTVASLRRAASLTGRYLSGRLAIPTPARRRAGSGKTLRLEGAREHNLKDVSVDLPLGTLIAVTGVSGAGKSTLVNAVLRPALARALHGGQDVPGAHDALRGVEHVDKIIGIDQRPIGRTPRSNPATYTKVFDAVRDVFAMTTEARTFGYGPGRFSFNVKGGRCEACEGDGVRRIEMHFLADVFVPCEVCRGRRFNDATLRVRFKGLDVAEVLDLPVTQALEVFANQPRVLPGLRTLAEVGLGYLKLGQPSPTLSGGEAQRIKLARELSKPMTGRTVYVLDEPTTGLHFDDLRKLLHVLDRLVDAGNTVVVIEHHLDVIRCADHVVDLGPEGGDAGGRIVATGTPEEVARVAGSHTGRFLREALRQAKPAATPRAPRRPAPPPRAAVAAGHLG
;
A
#
# COMPACT_ATOMS: atom_id res chain seq x y z
N MET A 1 -10.37 -16.05 48.36
CA MET A 1 -10.60 -14.61 48.17
C MET A 1 -10.65 -14.31 46.69
N PRO A 2 -11.64 -13.60 46.19
CA PRO A 2 -11.60 -13.15 44.78
C PRO A 2 -10.32 -12.31 44.58
N PRO A 3 -9.62 -12.45 43.43
CA PRO A 3 -8.37 -11.73 43.19
C PRO A 3 -8.65 -10.22 43.32
N LYS A 4 -7.77 -9.50 44.03
CA LYS A 4 -7.86 -8.04 44.16
C LYS A 4 -7.86 -7.45 42.76
N ARG A 5 -8.94 -6.80 42.34
CA ARG A 5 -9.02 -6.12 41.04
C ARG A 5 -7.86 -5.10 40.96
N GLU A 6 -6.96 -5.30 40.01
CA GLU A 6 -5.90 -4.35 39.71
C GLU A 6 -6.42 -3.25 38.78
N PHE A 7 -5.89 -2.05 38.95
CA PHE A 7 -6.32 -0.88 38.15
C PHE A 7 -5.12 -0.12 37.62
N LEU A 8 -5.28 0.41 36.42
CA LEU A 8 -4.50 1.53 35.89
C LEU A 8 -5.21 2.82 36.32
N GLU A 9 -4.57 3.65 37.08
CA GLU A 9 -5.10 4.91 37.57
C GLU A 9 -4.37 6.09 36.91
N VAL A 10 -5.13 6.97 36.26
CA VAL A 10 -4.64 8.21 35.66
C VAL A 10 -5.30 9.37 36.38
N ARG A 11 -4.52 10.36 36.80
CA ARG A 11 -5.02 11.58 37.46
C ARG A 11 -4.50 12.82 36.74
N GLY A 12 -5.38 13.77 36.51
CA GLY A 12 -5.05 15.09 36.02
C GLY A 12 -4.49 15.14 34.62
N ALA A 13 -4.86 14.21 33.75
CA ALA A 13 -4.38 14.21 32.34
C ALA A 13 -4.88 15.46 31.61
N ALA A 14 -3.94 16.23 31.02
CA ALA A 14 -4.18 17.53 30.42
C ALA A 14 -3.54 17.70 29.04
N GLU A 15 -3.32 16.60 28.30
CA GLU A 15 -2.86 16.68 26.91
C GLU A 15 -3.94 17.21 25.99
N HIS A 16 -3.54 18.04 25.03
CA HIS A 16 -4.40 18.67 24.03
C HIS A 16 -5.64 19.35 24.65
N ASN A 17 -6.83 18.78 24.44
CA ASN A 17 -8.09 19.31 24.94
C ASN A 17 -8.57 18.68 26.26
N LEU A 18 -7.81 17.77 26.85
CA LEU A 18 -8.19 17.13 28.11
C LEU A 18 -8.24 18.13 29.28
N LYS A 19 -9.32 18.12 30.04
CA LYS A 19 -9.59 19.01 31.17
C LYS A 19 -9.25 18.36 32.51
N LYS A 20 -7.96 18.06 32.75
CA LYS A 20 -7.46 17.38 33.96
C LYS A 20 -8.22 16.08 34.27
N VAL A 21 -8.37 15.25 33.23
CA VAL A 21 -9.12 14.01 33.31
C VAL A 21 -8.50 13.06 34.32
N SER A 22 -9.34 12.50 35.19
CA SER A 22 -8.99 11.45 36.13
C SER A 22 -9.86 10.23 35.87
N VAL A 23 -9.25 9.05 35.67
CA VAL A 23 -9.93 7.80 35.35
C VAL A 23 -9.24 6.61 35.98
N ARG A 24 -10.02 5.59 36.34
CA ARG A 24 -9.54 4.34 36.91
C ARG A 24 -9.99 3.19 36.03
N LEU A 25 -9.05 2.56 35.33
CA LEU A 25 -9.31 1.50 34.33
C LEU A 25 -8.99 0.13 34.96
N PRO A 26 -9.91 -0.84 34.88
CA PRO A 26 -9.64 -2.20 35.36
C PRO A 26 -8.63 -2.89 34.44
N LYS A 27 -7.63 -3.57 35.03
CA LYS A 27 -6.71 -4.41 34.27
C LYS A 27 -7.32 -5.75 33.88
N HIS A 28 -6.71 -6.40 32.91
CA HIS A 28 -7.12 -7.72 32.36
C HIS A 28 -8.55 -7.71 31.82
N GLN A 29 -8.97 -6.59 31.24
CA GLN A 29 -10.27 -6.38 30.65
C GLN A 29 -10.15 -5.74 29.25
N LEU A 30 -11.20 -5.91 28.47
CA LEU A 30 -11.42 -5.16 27.23
C LEU A 30 -12.07 -3.81 27.59
N VAL A 31 -11.28 -2.74 27.54
CA VAL A 31 -11.70 -1.38 27.86
C VAL A 31 -11.89 -0.60 26.55
N VAL A 32 -13.08 -0.03 26.35
CA VAL A 32 -13.37 0.77 25.16
C VAL A 32 -13.50 2.25 25.50
N PHE A 33 -12.75 3.10 24.80
CA PHE A 33 -12.89 4.54 24.83
C PHE A 33 -13.77 4.98 23.66
N THR A 34 -14.87 5.62 23.95
CA THR A 34 -15.85 6.08 22.96
C THR A 34 -16.25 7.54 23.18
N GLY A 35 -17.08 8.11 22.29
CA GLY A 35 -17.56 9.50 22.35
C GLY A 35 -17.35 10.26 21.02
N PRO A 36 -17.85 11.49 20.89
CA PRO A 36 -17.73 12.29 19.67
C PRO A 36 -16.30 12.43 19.14
N SER A 37 -16.14 12.60 17.83
CA SER A 37 -14.83 12.87 17.22
C SER A 37 -14.24 14.17 17.80
N GLY A 38 -12.93 14.16 18.16
CA GLY A 38 -12.30 15.31 18.82
C GLY A 38 -12.65 15.50 20.30
N SER A 39 -13.29 14.52 20.98
CA SER A 39 -13.63 14.61 22.42
C SER A 39 -12.47 14.32 23.38
N GLY A 40 -11.27 13.93 22.87
CA GLY A 40 -10.08 13.68 23.71
C GLY A 40 -9.75 12.19 23.93
N LYS A 41 -10.44 11.25 23.30
CA LYS A 41 -10.19 9.80 23.41
C LYS A 41 -8.74 9.43 23.11
N SER A 42 -8.28 9.79 21.92
CA SER A 42 -6.91 9.48 21.47
C SER A 42 -5.87 10.23 22.30
N SER A 43 -6.17 11.45 22.76
CA SER A 43 -5.29 12.21 23.64
C SER A 43 -5.05 11.49 24.98
N LEU A 44 -6.05 10.82 25.54
CA LEU A 44 -5.84 10.02 26.76
C LEU A 44 -5.20 8.66 26.44
N ALA A 45 -5.65 7.95 25.39
CA ALA A 45 -5.17 6.61 25.07
C ALA A 45 -3.73 6.61 24.58
N PHE A 46 -3.41 7.46 23.55
CA PHE A 46 -2.12 7.46 22.86
C PHE A 46 -1.18 8.54 23.42
N ASP A 47 -1.61 9.81 23.46
CA ASP A 47 -0.73 10.92 23.82
C ASP A 47 -0.44 10.97 25.33
N THR A 48 -1.21 10.25 26.18
CA THR A 48 -0.99 10.19 27.62
C THR A 48 -0.58 8.79 28.10
N ILE A 49 -1.46 7.79 27.98
CA ILE A 49 -1.22 6.45 28.58
C ILE A 49 -0.11 5.70 27.83
N TYR A 50 -0.24 5.61 26.49
CA TYR A 50 0.76 4.91 25.67
C TYR A 50 2.10 5.66 25.68
N ALA A 51 2.10 6.98 25.48
CA ALA A 51 3.30 7.78 25.47
C ALA A 51 4.09 7.67 26.79
N GLU A 52 3.41 7.69 27.94
CA GLU A 52 4.05 7.49 29.24
C GLU A 52 4.57 6.06 29.43
N GLY A 53 3.83 5.06 28.94
CA GLY A 53 4.29 3.67 28.97
C GLY A 53 5.57 3.45 28.16
N GLN A 54 5.63 4.01 26.96
CA GLN A 54 6.82 4.01 26.12
C GLN A 54 7.98 4.77 26.76
N ARG A 55 7.71 5.97 27.30
CA ARG A 55 8.74 6.77 27.99
C ARG A 55 9.39 5.98 29.12
N ARG A 56 8.59 5.35 30.01
CA ARG A 56 9.12 4.51 31.10
C ARG A 56 9.89 3.30 30.60
N TYR A 57 9.42 2.68 29.52
CA TYR A 57 10.14 1.56 28.91
C TYR A 57 11.51 2.01 28.38
N VAL A 58 11.57 3.10 27.62
CA VAL A 58 12.83 3.66 27.11
C VAL A 58 13.77 4.07 28.25
N GLU A 59 13.25 4.66 29.34
CA GLU A 59 14.05 5.01 30.52
C GLU A 59 14.63 3.80 31.25
N SER A 60 13.97 2.63 31.14
CA SER A 60 14.50 1.38 31.74
C SER A 60 15.66 0.76 30.95
N LEU A 61 15.88 1.19 29.69
CA LEU A 61 16.95 0.70 28.83
C LEU A 61 18.31 1.27 29.23
N SER A 62 19.40 0.63 28.77
CA SER A 62 20.77 1.10 29.00
C SER A 62 21.00 2.53 28.46
N ALA A 63 21.95 3.27 29.01
CA ALA A 63 22.31 4.61 28.57
C ALA A 63 22.69 4.64 27.09
N TYR A 64 23.34 3.58 26.60
CA TYR A 64 23.68 3.41 25.19
C TYR A 64 22.45 3.29 24.29
N ALA A 65 21.48 2.44 24.62
CA ALA A 65 20.24 2.30 23.87
C ALA A 65 19.41 3.59 23.85
N ARG A 66 19.38 4.35 24.95
CA ARG A 66 18.68 5.64 25.03
C ARG A 66 19.24 6.71 24.10
N GLN A 67 20.54 6.69 23.77
CA GLN A 67 21.14 7.63 22.81
C GLN A 67 20.57 7.49 21.41
N PHE A 68 20.15 6.28 21.03
CA PHE A 68 19.55 6.00 19.71
C PHE A 68 18.05 6.28 19.64
N LEU A 69 17.34 6.18 20.77
CA LEU A 69 15.87 6.32 20.83
C LEU A 69 15.40 7.75 21.11
N GLY A 70 16.31 8.64 21.49
CA GLY A 70 16.00 10.02 21.85
C GLY A 70 15.28 10.16 23.21
N GLN A 71 15.21 11.39 23.71
CA GLN A 71 14.43 11.72 24.89
C GLN A 71 12.96 11.93 24.50
N MET A 72 12.06 11.14 25.09
CA MET A 72 10.61 11.34 24.92
C MET A 72 10.12 12.39 25.92
N GLU A 73 9.34 13.36 25.45
CA GLU A 73 8.70 14.35 26.33
C GLU A 73 7.70 13.65 27.26
N LYS A 74 7.66 14.11 28.50
CA LYS A 74 6.70 13.62 29.49
C LYS A 74 5.32 14.22 29.19
N PRO A 75 4.28 13.39 29.02
CA PRO A 75 2.92 13.88 28.87
C PRO A 75 2.45 14.71 30.07
N ARG A 76 1.50 15.61 29.87
CA ARG A 76 0.95 16.46 30.93
C ARG A 76 -0.09 15.72 31.75
N TYR A 77 0.29 15.26 32.93
CA TYR A 77 -0.60 14.61 33.91
C TYR A 77 -0.06 14.81 35.30
N ASP A 78 -0.90 14.67 36.32
CA ASP A 78 -0.47 14.75 37.73
C ASP A 78 0.14 13.42 38.20
N HIS A 79 -0.54 12.28 37.92
CA HIS A 79 -0.09 10.96 38.39
C HIS A 79 -0.64 9.81 37.52
N ILE A 80 0.23 8.82 37.17
CA ILE A 80 -0.17 7.56 36.55
C ILE A 80 0.40 6.39 37.35
N ARG A 81 -0.46 5.48 37.83
CA ARG A 81 -0.12 4.30 38.62
C ARG A 81 -0.65 3.03 37.99
N GLY A 82 0.06 1.91 38.15
CA GLY A 82 -0.36 0.59 37.67
C GLY A 82 -0.16 0.40 36.16
N LEU A 83 0.66 1.22 35.50
CA LEU A 83 0.97 1.09 34.09
C LEU A 83 1.77 -0.18 33.81
N SER A 84 1.31 -1.00 32.88
CA SER A 84 2.03 -2.16 32.34
C SER A 84 2.87 -1.77 31.13
N PRO A 85 3.82 -2.58 30.65
CA PRO A 85 4.43 -2.39 29.34
C PRO A 85 3.36 -2.16 28.27
N THR A 86 3.53 -1.16 27.41
CA THR A 86 2.49 -0.72 26.47
C THR A 86 2.88 -0.96 25.03
N ILE A 87 1.96 -1.50 24.23
CA ILE A 87 2.10 -1.70 22.80
C ILE A 87 0.94 -0.96 22.10
N SER A 88 1.26 -0.12 21.13
CA SER A 88 0.26 0.56 20.32
C SER A 88 0.12 -0.06 18.95
N ILE A 89 -1.12 -0.15 18.48
CA ILE A 89 -1.46 -0.60 17.13
C ILE A 89 -2.31 0.49 16.48
N GLU A 90 -1.61 1.48 15.90
CA GLU A 90 -2.20 2.63 15.23
C GLU A 90 -2.55 2.33 13.77
N GLN A 91 -3.53 3.08 13.25
CA GLN A 91 -3.97 3.01 11.86
C GLN A 91 -2.98 3.62 10.85
N LYS A 92 -1.89 4.22 11.29
CA LYS A 92 -0.93 4.86 10.37
C LYS A 92 -0.52 3.92 9.25
N ALA A 93 -0.49 4.48 8.04
CA ALA A 93 -0.25 3.76 6.79
C ALA A 93 0.85 2.70 6.89
N ALA A 94 0.66 1.61 6.15
CA ALA A 94 1.67 0.61 5.91
C ALA A 94 3.00 1.26 5.54
N SER A 95 4.09 0.60 5.85
CA SER A 95 5.43 1.02 5.42
C SER A 95 5.41 1.49 3.97
N ASN A 96 5.89 2.70 3.70
CA ASN A 96 6.10 3.19 2.33
C ASN A 96 7.26 2.46 1.62
N ASN A 97 7.85 1.46 2.27
CA ASN A 97 8.93 0.68 1.71
C ASN A 97 8.39 -0.31 0.66
N PRO A 98 8.75 -0.18 -0.63
CA PRO A 98 8.26 -1.05 -1.70
C PRO A 98 8.75 -2.50 -1.56
N ARG A 99 9.73 -2.76 -0.71
CA ARG A 99 10.24 -4.10 -0.40
C ARG A 99 9.47 -4.81 0.71
N SER A 100 8.58 -4.10 1.41
CA SER A 100 7.74 -4.70 2.45
C SER A 100 6.60 -5.49 1.82
N THR A 101 6.37 -6.72 2.28
CA THR A 101 5.25 -7.58 1.87
C THR A 101 4.52 -8.12 3.09
N VAL A 102 3.32 -8.67 2.91
CA VAL A 102 2.58 -9.34 3.98
C VAL A 102 3.47 -10.38 4.65
N GLY A 103 4.12 -11.25 3.87
CA GLY A 103 5.01 -12.29 4.40
C GLY A 103 6.19 -11.76 5.22
N THR A 104 6.77 -10.59 4.84
CA THR A 104 7.89 -9.99 5.61
C THR A 104 7.43 -9.25 6.85
N ILE A 105 6.25 -8.62 6.83
CA ILE A 105 5.69 -7.92 8.00
C ILE A 105 5.29 -8.93 9.08
N THR A 106 4.84 -10.11 8.68
CA THR A 106 4.38 -11.19 9.57
C THR A 106 5.48 -12.18 9.95
N GLU A 107 6.71 -11.98 9.46
CA GLU A 107 7.85 -12.88 9.62
C GLU A 107 7.66 -14.27 8.99
N VAL A 108 6.51 -14.57 8.40
CA VAL A 108 6.25 -15.86 7.72
C VAL A 108 7.28 -16.12 6.63
N ALA A 109 7.70 -15.07 5.90
CA ALA A 109 8.73 -15.18 4.87
C ALA A 109 10.06 -15.71 5.43
N ASP A 110 10.41 -15.41 6.68
CA ASP A 110 11.65 -15.85 7.30
C ASP A 110 11.63 -17.34 7.58
N TYR A 111 10.51 -17.87 8.07
CA TYR A 111 10.32 -19.30 8.28
C TYR A 111 10.23 -20.07 6.97
N LEU A 112 9.55 -19.56 5.96
CA LEU A 112 9.51 -20.16 4.62
C LEU A 112 10.91 -20.23 4.00
N ARG A 113 11.74 -19.18 4.14
CA ARG A 113 13.14 -19.19 3.66
C ARG A 113 13.97 -20.28 4.34
N VAL A 114 13.79 -20.48 5.64
CA VAL A 114 14.46 -21.58 6.36
C VAL A 114 13.99 -22.94 5.83
N LEU A 115 12.70 -23.11 5.61
CA LEU A 115 12.14 -24.35 5.09
C LEU A 115 12.71 -24.68 3.71
N TRP A 116 12.69 -23.73 2.75
CA TRP A 116 13.25 -23.91 1.41
C TRP A 116 14.76 -24.17 1.41
N ALA A 117 15.50 -23.52 2.32
CA ALA A 117 16.94 -23.75 2.44
C ALA A 117 17.30 -25.14 3.00
N ARG A 118 16.43 -25.73 3.82
CA ARG A 118 16.75 -26.98 4.54
C ARG A 118 16.22 -28.24 3.87
N ILE A 119 15.02 -28.17 3.28
CA ILE A 119 14.37 -29.33 2.65
C ILE A 119 14.07 -29.10 1.16
N GLY A 120 14.48 -27.96 0.61
CA GLY A 120 14.28 -27.61 -0.80
C GLY A 120 15.13 -28.46 -1.75
N ARG A 121 14.53 -28.85 -2.87
CA ARG A 121 15.20 -29.59 -3.95
C ARG A 121 15.57 -28.62 -5.05
N GLN A 122 16.87 -28.48 -5.34
CA GLN A 122 17.38 -27.62 -6.39
C GLN A 122 17.09 -28.25 -7.77
N HIS A 123 16.60 -27.42 -8.69
CA HIS A 123 16.48 -27.71 -10.10
C HIS A 123 17.34 -26.71 -10.91
N CYS A 124 17.70 -27.09 -12.11
CA CYS A 124 18.36 -26.20 -13.04
C CYS A 124 17.37 -25.17 -13.56
N HIS A 125 17.68 -23.88 -13.41
CA HIS A 125 16.80 -22.80 -13.89
C HIS A 125 16.70 -22.71 -15.42
N GLN A 126 17.63 -23.36 -16.17
CA GLN A 126 17.65 -23.35 -17.64
C GLN A 126 16.88 -24.53 -18.24
N CYS A 127 17.14 -25.77 -17.75
CA CYS A 127 16.55 -26.97 -18.33
C CYS A 127 15.50 -27.67 -17.44
N GLY A 128 15.32 -27.21 -16.19
CA GLY A 128 14.37 -27.80 -15.24
C GLY A 128 14.79 -29.13 -14.62
N ALA A 129 15.92 -29.71 -15.07
CA ALA A 129 16.40 -31.01 -14.53
C ALA A 129 16.76 -30.87 -13.04
N PRO A 130 16.54 -31.93 -12.23
CA PRO A 130 17.00 -31.94 -10.85
C PRO A 130 18.51 -31.81 -10.80
N VAL A 131 18.99 -31.03 -9.83
CA VAL A 131 20.42 -30.83 -9.59
C VAL A 131 20.81 -31.70 -8.40
N GLU A 132 21.80 -32.55 -8.60
CA GLU A 132 22.24 -33.50 -7.61
C GLU A 132 23.69 -33.22 -7.18
N ARG A 133 24.00 -33.55 -5.94
CA ARG A 133 25.35 -33.72 -5.45
C ARG A 133 25.58 -35.20 -5.23
N LEU A 134 26.75 -35.66 -5.52
CA LEU A 134 27.11 -37.07 -5.37
C LEU A 134 28.20 -37.19 -4.31
N SER A 135 27.98 -38.05 -3.31
CA SER A 135 29.03 -38.47 -2.41
C SER A 135 30.04 -39.35 -3.15
N ALA A 136 31.29 -39.42 -2.66
CA ALA A 136 32.28 -40.29 -3.22
C ALA A 136 31.78 -41.75 -3.38
N ALA A 137 31.02 -42.26 -2.40
CA ALA A 137 30.41 -43.61 -2.46
C ALA A 137 29.39 -43.74 -3.61
N GLU A 138 28.53 -42.78 -3.82
CA GLU A 138 27.55 -42.79 -4.93
C GLU A 138 28.24 -42.67 -6.29
N ILE A 139 29.34 -41.90 -6.38
CA ILE A 139 30.17 -41.83 -7.61
C ILE A 139 30.75 -43.22 -7.91
N VAL A 140 31.29 -43.89 -6.92
CA VAL A 140 31.84 -45.26 -7.05
C VAL A 140 30.73 -46.25 -7.50
N ASP A 141 29.55 -46.16 -6.94
CA ASP A 141 28.37 -46.99 -7.32
C ASP A 141 27.97 -46.73 -8.80
N ARG A 142 27.94 -45.45 -9.23
CA ARG A 142 27.67 -45.11 -10.64
C ARG A 142 28.76 -45.55 -11.60
N LEU A 143 30.02 -45.54 -11.17
CA LEU A 143 31.11 -46.11 -11.95
C LEU A 143 31.02 -47.62 -12.02
N ALA A 144 30.63 -48.28 -10.94
CA ALA A 144 30.42 -49.73 -10.91
C ALA A 144 29.27 -50.21 -11.81
N ALA A 145 28.30 -49.35 -12.06
CA ALA A 145 27.17 -49.63 -12.95
C ALA A 145 27.49 -49.49 -14.45
N LEU A 146 28.72 -49.11 -14.82
CA LEU A 146 29.15 -49.07 -16.21
C LEU A 146 29.24 -50.51 -16.79
N PRO A 147 29.05 -50.72 -18.13
CA PRO A 147 29.09 -52.04 -18.75
C PRO A 147 30.42 -52.75 -18.51
N ALA A 148 30.38 -54.08 -18.41
CA ALA A 148 31.57 -54.94 -18.32
C ALA A 148 32.49 -54.68 -19.51
N GLY A 149 33.84 -54.69 -19.28
CA GLY A 149 34.85 -54.37 -20.28
C GLY A 149 35.08 -52.88 -20.51
N THR A 150 34.33 -51.96 -19.88
CA THR A 150 34.52 -50.51 -20.02
C THR A 150 35.84 -50.07 -19.43
N ARG A 151 36.66 -49.32 -20.23
CA ARG A 151 37.84 -48.63 -19.78
C ARG A 151 37.57 -47.15 -19.61
N PHE A 152 38.06 -46.57 -18.51
CA PHE A 152 37.84 -45.15 -18.25
C PHE A 152 39.03 -44.49 -17.52
N LEU A 153 39.14 -43.17 -17.67
CA LEU A 153 40.11 -42.33 -16.98
C LEU A 153 39.37 -41.54 -15.94
N LEU A 154 39.90 -41.44 -14.72
CA LEU A 154 39.51 -40.46 -13.73
C LEU A 154 40.42 -39.26 -13.79
N LEU A 155 39.86 -38.05 -13.94
CA LEU A 155 40.56 -36.81 -14.21
C LEU A 155 40.14 -35.75 -13.19
N ALA A 156 41.14 -35.01 -12.71
CA ALA A 156 40.85 -33.80 -11.90
C ALA A 156 41.31 -32.55 -12.65
N ARG A 157 40.42 -31.58 -12.83
CA ARG A 157 40.70 -30.36 -13.57
C ARG A 157 41.47 -29.38 -12.70
N LEU A 158 42.71 -29.02 -13.16
CA LEU A 158 43.55 -28.02 -12.52
C LEU A 158 43.35 -26.64 -13.13
N VAL A 159 43.18 -26.59 -14.46
CA VAL A 159 42.95 -25.34 -15.20
C VAL A 159 41.81 -25.52 -16.17
N ASP A 160 40.88 -24.57 -16.16
CA ASP A 160 39.69 -24.56 -17.02
C ASP A 160 39.69 -23.35 -17.94
N ASN A 161 40.03 -23.56 -19.21
CA ASN A 161 39.98 -22.59 -20.30
C ASN A 161 40.61 -21.20 -19.94
N ARG A 162 41.76 -21.21 -19.27
CA ARG A 162 42.50 -19.99 -18.83
C ARG A 162 43.75 -19.76 -19.63
N LYS A 163 44.10 -18.48 -19.88
CA LYS A 163 45.38 -18.07 -20.47
C LYS A 163 46.49 -18.23 -19.45
N GLY A 164 47.65 -18.72 -19.90
CA GLY A 164 48.80 -18.85 -19.04
C GLY A 164 49.64 -20.10 -19.38
N GLU A 165 50.87 -20.16 -18.94
CA GLU A 165 51.74 -21.32 -19.04
C GLU A 165 51.43 -22.38 -17.99
N HIS A 166 50.84 -21.96 -16.87
CA HIS A 166 50.38 -22.81 -15.75
C HIS A 166 51.40 -23.81 -15.19
N GLN A 167 52.74 -23.56 -15.43
CA GLN A 167 53.83 -24.43 -15.06
C GLN A 167 53.80 -24.79 -13.56
N GLY A 168 53.53 -23.79 -12.67
CA GLY A 168 53.52 -24.03 -11.22
C GLY A 168 52.48 -25.05 -10.77
N LEU A 169 51.30 -25.11 -11.42
CA LEU A 169 50.26 -26.11 -11.12
C LEU A 169 50.64 -27.51 -11.63
N ILE A 170 51.31 -27.54 -12.79
CA ILE A 170 51.84 -28.80 -13.35
C ILE A 170 52.93 -29.34 -12.44
N ASP A 171 53.89 -28.49 -12.02
CA ASP A 171 55.02 -28.85 -11.14
C ASP A 171 54.52 -29.34 -9.76
N GLU A 172 53.48 -28.67 -9.20
CA GLU A 172 52.83 -29.11 -7.96
C GLU A 172 52.23 -30.51 -8.11
N ALA A 173 51.55 -30.78 -9.23
CA ALA A 173 50.93 -32.04 -9.48
C ALA A 173 51.97 -33.14 -9.71
N LEU A 174 53.09 -32.84 -10.43
CA LEU A 174 54.24 -33.72 -10.58
C LEU A 174 54.86 -34.06 -9.21
N GLY A 175 55.08 -33.05 -8.38
CA GLY A 175 55.61 -33.23 -7.02
C GLY A 175 54.70 -34.05 -6.12
N ALA A 176 53.43 -34.11 -6.40
CA ALA A 176 52.44 -34.96 -5.74
C ALA A 176 52.37 -36.39 -6.29
N GLY A 177 53.22 -36.74 -7.30
CA GLY A 177 53.37 -38.09 -7.84
C GLY A 177 52.47 -38.42 -9.05
N PHE A 178 51.80 -37.43 -9.66
CA PHE A 178 51.00 -37.65 -10.85
C PHE A 178 51.85 -37.62 -12.10
N ALA A 179 51.89 -38.70 -12.87
CA ALA A 179 52.80 -38.86 -14.02
C ALA A 179 52.14 -38.62 -15.39
N ARG A 180 50.84 -38.27 -15.41
CA ARG A 180 50.08 -38.05 -16.67
C ARG A 180 49.11 -36.88 -16.56
N PHE A 181 49.00 -36.14 -17.64
CA PHE A 181 48.09 -35.00 -17.76
C PHE A 181 47.26 -35.14 -19.04
N ARG A 182 46.06 -34.54 -19.03
CA ARG A 182 45.35 -34.30 -20.27
C ARG A 182 45.34 -32.78 -20.50
N ILE A 183 46.02 -32.38 -21.57
CA ILE A 183 46.20 -30.97 -21.94
C ILE A 183 45.45 -30.74 -23.24
N ASP A 184 44.48 -29.80 -23.25
CA ASP A 184 43.64 -29.47 -24.40
C ASP A 184 43.02 -30.71 -25.08
N GLY A 185 42.63 -31.70 -24.28
CA GLY A 185 42.00 -32.94 -24.72
C GLY A 185 42.97 -34.12 -25.04
N GLN A 186 44.29 -33.85 -25.09
CA GLN A 186 45.30 -34.89 -25.37
C GLN A 186 45.95 -35.41 -24.08
N VAL A 187 46.02 -36.71 -23.89
CA VAL A 187 46.70 -37.33 -22.75
C VAL A 187 48.19 -37.45 -23.04
N VAL A 188 49.01 -36.79 -22.25
CA VAL A 188 50.46 -36.74 -22.33
C VAL A 188 51.11 -37.30 -21.05
N ALA A 189 52.29 -37.89 -21.19
CA ALA A 189 53.08 -38.37 -20.04
C ALA A 189 53.98 -37.19 -19.54
N GLN A 190 54.53 -37.32 -18.35
CA GLN A 190 55.34 -36.25 -17.72
C GLN A 190 56.60 -35.89 -18.54
N ASP A 191 57.13 -36.84 -19.27
CA ASP A 191 58.30 -36.72 -20.16
C ASP A 191 58.00 -36.11 -21.56
N GLU A 192 56.72 -36.03 -21.88
CA GLU A 192 56.18 -35.49 -23.16
C GLU A 192 55.35 -34.17 -22.96
N LEU A 193 55.50 -33.53 -21.82
CA LEU A 193 54.75 -32.30 -21.51
C LEU A 193 55.09 -31.15 -22.47
N PRO A 194 54.13 -30.59 -23.21
CA PRO A 194 54.36 -29.49 -24.11
C PRO A 194 54.60 -28.16 -23.37
N VAL A 195 55.43 -27.27 -23.94
CA VAL A 195 55.52 -25.91 -23.46
C VAL A 195 54.24 -25.16 -23.87
N LEU A 196 53.50 -24.64 -22.89
CA LEU A 196 52.21 -24.01 -23.11
C LEU A 196 52.37 -22.53 -23.51
N ASP A 197 51.60 -22.09 -24.51
CA ASP A 197 51.57 -20.69 -24.93
C ASP A 197 50.79 -19.80 -23.97
N LYS A 198 51.45 -18.87 -23.29
CA LYS A 198 50.83 -17.94 -22.33
C LYS A 198 49.71 -17.05 -22.93
N LYS A 199 49.65 -16.94 -24.27
CA LYS A 199 48.60 -16.14 -24.95
C LYS A 199 47.37 -16.94 -25.31
N ARG A 200 47.45 -18.25 -25.27
CA ARG A 200 46.35 -19.18 -25.54
C ARG A 200 45.66 -19.59 -24.23
N LYS A 201 44.43 -19.99 -24.36
CA LYS A 201 43.68 -20.60 -23.27
C LYS A 201 43.92 -22.10 -23.27
N HIS A 202 44.21 -22.63 -22.09
CA HIS A 202 44.48 -24.06 -21.90
C HIS A 202 43.48 -24.66 -20.91
N THR A 203 43.16 -25.94 -21.11
CA THR A 203 42.45 -26.78 -20.17
C THR A 203 43.41 -27.91 -19.77
N ILE A 204 43.69 -28.03 -18.47
CA ILE A 204 44.66 -28.97 -17.94
C ILE A 204 43.97 -29.82 -16.89
N ASP A 205 43.94 -31.12 -17.13
CA ASP A 205 43.47 -32.11 -16.17
C ASP A 205 44.63 -33.00 -15.78
N VAL A 206 44.70 -33.37 -14.51
CA VAL A 206 45.59 -34.45 -14.03
C VAL A 206 44.87 -35.77 -14.13
N VAL A 207 45.51 -36.80 -14.67
CA VAL A 207 45.00 -38.17 -14.73
C VAL A 207 45.23 -38.79 -13.37
N ILE A 208 44.16 -39.02 -12.62
CA ILE A 208 44.22 -39.61 -11.29
C ILE A 208 44.45 -41.11 -11.39
N ASP A 209 43.68 -41.80 -12.24
CA ASP A 209 43.82 -43.23 -12.44
C ASP A 209 43.26 -43.65 -13.82
N ARG A 210 43.73 -44.80 -14.29
CA ARG A 210 43.24 -45.51 -15.50
C ARG A 210 42.67 -46.83 -15.09
N LEU A 211 41.38 -46.98 -15.20
CA LEU A 211 40.65 -48.11 -14.63
C LEU A 211 39.87 -48.85 -15.73
N ALA A 212 39.58 -50.11 -15.45
CA ALA A 212 38.73 -50.93 -16.29
C ALA A 212 37.82 -51.79 -15.43
N ILE A 213 36.62 -52.00 -15.93
CA ILE A 213 35.73 -53.06 -15.41
C ILE A 213 36.10 -54.31 -16.08
N GLY A 214 36.31 -55.41 -15.33
CA GLY A 214 36.65 -56.75 -15.91
C GLY A 214 35.60 -57.17 -16.91
N VAL A 215 35.98 -58.02 -17.87
CA VAL A 215 35.10 -58.68 -18.85
C VAL A 215 34.09 -59.58 -18.14
N ASP A 216 34.49 -60.08 -16.97
CA ASP A 216 33.69 -60.86 -16.03
C ASP A 216 32.83 -60.03 -15.07
N GLY A 217 32.85 -58.64 -15.23
CA GLY A 217 32.19 -57.72 -14.36
C GLY A 217 32.94 -57.42 -13.07
N ALA A 218 34.21 -57.93 -12.90
CA ALA A 218 35.02 -57.62 -11.73
C ALA A 218 35.32 -56.10 -11.64
N PHE A 219 34.91 -55.47 -10.51
CA PHE A 219 35.11 -54.04 -10.25
C PHE A 219 36.04 -53.85 -9.04
N PRO A 220 37.21 -53.19 -9.22
CA PRO A 220 38.16 -53.02 -8.12
C PRO A 220 37.76 -51.88 -7.18
N ARG A 221 36.72 -52.12 -6.37
CA ARG A 221 36.00 -51.10 -5.59
C ARG A 221 36.91 -50.28 -4.68
N ALA A 222 37.83 -50.90 -3.93
CA ALA A 222 38.73 -50.20 -3.03
C ALA A 222 39.63 -49.18 -3.78
N ARG A 223 40.26 -49.64 -4.87
CA ARG A 223 41.11 -48.77 -5.71
C ARG A 223 40.34 -47.63 -6.35
N VAL A 224 39.11 -47.90 -6.82
CA VAL A 224 38.25 -46.88 -7.42
C VAL A 224 37.81 -45.87 -6.34
N THR A 225 37.51 -46.28 -5.11
CA THR A 225 37.17 -45.38 -4.01
C THR A 225 38.35 -44.45 -3.71
N ASP A 226 39.56 -44.96 -3.55
CA ASP A 226 40.75 -44.13 -3.29
C ASP A 226 41.05 -43.15 -4.43
N SER A 227 40.84 -43.58 -5.68
CA SER A 227 41.01 -42.74 -6.86
C SER A 227 39.94 -41.66 -6.97
N VAL A 228 38.66 -41.97 -6.64
CA VAL A 228 37.57 -41.01 -6.61
C VAL A 228 37.79 -39.96 -5.53
N GLU A 229 38.15 -40.35 -4.30
CA GLU A 229 38.43 -39.39 -3.22
C GLU A 229 39.65 -38.51 -3.55
N THR A 230 40.72 -39.09 -4.14
CA THR A 230 41.89 -38.34 -4.56
C THR A 230 41.52 -37.34 -5.68
N GLY A 231 40.73 -37.76 -6.65
CA GLY A 231 40.28 -36.95 -7.75
C GLY A 231 39.37 -35.79 -7.30
N LEU A 232 38.42 -36.05 -6.43
CA LEU A 232 37.53 -35.03 -5.83
C LEU A 232 38.34 -34.01 -5.03
N ARG A 233 39.30 -34.47 -4.22
CA ARG A 233 40.19 -33.57 -3.45
C ARG A 233 41.02 -32.66 -4.36
N ARG A 234 41.59 -33.19 -5.43
CA ARG A 234 42.41 -32.44 -6.39
C ARG A 234 41.61 -31.57 -7.33
N GLY A 235 40.40 -31.99 -7.71
CA GLY A 235 39.46 -31.30 -8.59
C GLY A 235 38.51 -30.33 -7.87
N ASN A 236 38.79 -29.98 -6.59
CA ASN A 236 37.90 -29.13 -5.78
C ASN A 236 36.45 -29.61 -5.76
N GLY A 237 36.25 -30.88 -5.42
CA GLY A 237 34.93 -31.52 -5.36
C GLY A 237 34.36 -31.93 -6.70
N ARG A 238 35.17 -31.89 -7.78
CA ARG A 238 34.76 -32.29 -9.14
C ARG A 238 35.68 -33.36 -9.68
N LEU A 239 35.08 -34.37 -10.36
CA LEU A 239 35.80 -35.48 -10.95
C LEU A 239 35.25 -35.76 -12.35
N TRP A 240 36.09 -35.75 -13.34
CA TRP A 240 35.75 -36.12 -14.71
C TRP A 240 36.07 -37.61 -14.94
N CYS A 241 35.15 -38.35 -15.50
CA CYS A 241 35.33 -39.71 -15.95
C CYS A 241 35.22 -39.75 -17.47
N GLN A 242 36.32 -39.99 -18.13
CA GLN A 242 36.36 -40.14 -19.58
C GLN A 242 36.33 -41.61 -19.93
N ILE A 243 35.29 -42.06 -20.59
CA ILE A 243 35.19 -43.43 -21.14
C ILE A 243 36.07 -43.50 -22.38
N VAL A 244 36.98 -44.47 -22.44
CA VAL A 244 37.88 -44.61 -23.61
C VAL A 244 37.08 -45.00 -24.84
N GLY A 245 37.05 -44.13 -25.85
CA GLY A 245 36.25 -44.26 -27.06
C GLY A 245 34.76 -43.93 -26.88
N GLY A 246 34.38 -43.30 -25.78
CA GLY A 246 33.01 -42.89 -25.46
C GLY A 246 32.91 -41.47 -24.82
N ASP A 247 31.83 -41.25 -24.11
CA ASP A 247 31.48 -39.94 -23.51
C ASP A 247 32.34 -39.58 -22.29
N GLU A 248 32.46 -38.30 -22.02
CA GLU A 248 32.97 -37.75 -20.77
C GLU A 248 31.82 -37.46 -19.81
N ARG A 249 31.96 -37.86 -18.54
CA ARG A 249 30.99 -37.61 -17.48
C ARG A 249 31.62 -36.84 -16.33
N LEU A 250 30.97 -35.77 -15.90
CA LEU A 250 31.40 -35.01 -14.75
C LEU A 250 30.60 -35.49 -13.53
N PHE A 251 31.32 -35.75 -12.44
CA PHE A 251 30.75 -35.97 -11.12
C PHE A 251 31.15 -34.84 -10.20
N SER A 252 30.27 -34.45 -9.28
CA SER A 252 30.48 -33.32 -8.38
C SER A 252 29.91 -33.59 -6.99
N GLU A 253 30.69 -33.26 -5.97
CA GLU A 253 30.21 -33.20 -4.58
C GLU A 253 29.37 -31.92 -4.33
N ALA A 254 29.48 -30.89 -5.17
CA ALA A 254 28.64 -29.71 -5.16
C ALA A 254 27.40 -29.91 -6.05
N LEU A 255 26.36 -29.12 -5.85
CA LEU A 255 25.18 -29.14 -6.70
C LEU A 255 25.53 -28.79 -8.15
N TRP A 256 25.23 -29.70 -9.09
CA TRP A 256 25.60 -29.58 -10.49
C TRP A 256 24.52 -30.07 -11.45
N CYS A 257 24.23 -29.28 -12.47
CA CYS A 257 23.37 -29.73 -13.56
C CYS A 257 24.21 -30.33 -14.70
N HIS A 258 24.06 -31.62 -14.94
CA HIS A 258 24.84 -32.31 -15.98
C HIS A 258 24.39 -31.91 -17.42
N ALA A 259 23.12 -31.54 -17.61
CA ALA A 259 22.62 -31.19 -18.93
C ALA A 259 23.09 -29.80 -19.42
N CYS A 260 23.27 -28.86 -18.50
CA CYS A 260 23.68 -27.48 -18.79
C CYS A 260 25.13 -27.17 -18.40
N ASP A 261 25.82 -28.13 -17.82
CA ASP A 261 27.21 -27.98 -17.33
C ASP A 261 27.37 -26.78 -16.36
N GLN A 262 26.44 -26.64 -15.42
CA GLN A 262 26.36 -25.51 -14.50
C GLN A 262 26.29 -25.93 -13.04
N GLY A 263 27.13 -25.33 -12.20
CA GLY A 263 27.12 -25.49 -10.76
C GLY A 263 26.19 -24.51 -10.05
N PHE A 264 25.65 -24.96 -8.92
CA PHE A 264 24.77 -24.16 -8.08
C PHE A 264 25.37 -24.05 -6.67
N PRO A 265 25.28 -22.86 -6.04
CA PRO A 265 25.64 -22.74 -4.64
C PRO A 265 24.62 -23.49 -3.75
N GLU A 266 25.06 -23.94 -2.58
CA GLU A 266 24.13 -24.51 -1.61
C GLU A 266 23.06 -23.47 -1.20
N PRO A 267 21.77 -23.86 -1.19
CA PRO A 267 20.70 -22.97 -0.78
C PRO A 267 20.84 -22.59 0.69
N THR A 268 20.93 -21.29 0.96
CA THR A 268 20.93 -20.72 2.31
C THR A 268 19.64 -19.89 2.50
N PRO A 269 19.19 -19.61 3.72
CA PRO A 269 18.04 -18.72 3.93
C PRO A 269 18.20 -17.34 3.27
N GLN A 270 19.43 -16.85 3.12
CA GLN A 270 19.73 -15.59 2.43
C GLN A 270 19.52 -15.66 0.92
N SER A 271 19.70 -16.86 0.31
CA SER A 271 19.44 -17.09 -1.12
C SER A 271 17.97 -16.90 -1.49
N PHE A 272 17.07 -16.96 -0.53
CA PHE A 272 15.64 -16.77 -0.69
C PHE A 272 15.15 -15.41 -0.20
N SER A 273 16.05 -14.48 0.12
CA SER A 273 15.70 -13.13 0.53
C SER A 273 15.85 -12.15 -0.63
N PHE A 274 14.76 -11.53 -1.06
CA PHE A 274 14.80 -10.45 -2.05
C PHE A 274 15.36 -9.13 -1.48
N ASN A 275 15.69 -9.09 -0.19
CA ASN A 275 16.40 -7.99 0.47
C ASN A 275 17.92 -8.24 0.59
N SER A 276 18.37 -9.45 0.26
CA SER A 276 19.78 -9.85 0.30
C SER A 276 20.37 -9.86 -1.11
N PRO A 277 21.60 -9.36 -1.30
CA PRO A 277 22.31 -9.49 -2.58
C PRO A 277 22.49 -10.92 -3.08
N LEU A 278 22.46 -11.91 -2.19
CA LEU A 278 22.58 -13.33 -2.53
C LEU A 278 21.31 -13.89 -3.18
N GLY A 279 20.12 -13.38 -2.81
CA GLY A 279 18.84 -13.91 -3.29
C GLY A 279 18.08 -12.97 -4.23
N MET A 280 18.30 -11.67 -4.16
CA MET A 280 17.55 -10.69 -4.96
C MET A 280 17.86 -10.79 -6.45
N CYS A 281 16.88 -10.60 -7.29
CA CYS A 281 17.08 -10.39 -8.71
C CYS A 281 17.95 -9.14 -8.91
N ALA A 282 19.09 -9.30 -9.55
CA ALA A 282 20.06 -8.22 -9.76
C ALA A 282 19.52 -7.08 -10.64
N ASP A 283 18.59 -7.39 -11.53
CA ASP A 283 18.06 -6.47 -12.52
C ASP A 283 17.03 -5.49 -11.93
N CYS A 284 16.13 -5.95 -11.04
CA CYS A 284 15.17 -5.10 -10.33
C CYS A 284 15.55 -4.83 -8.86
N ASN A 285 16.72 -5.27 -8.42
CA ASN A 285 17.16 -5.16 -7.03
C ASN A 285 16.12 -5.70 -6.02
N GLY A 286 15.44 -6.78 -6.34
CA GLY A 286 14.43 -7.41 -5.49
C GLY A 286 13.08 -6.71 -5.42
N LEU A 287 12.82 -5.72 -6.28
CA LEU A 287 11.54 -5.01 -6.32
C LEU A 287 10.45 -5.79 -7.07
N GLY A 288 10.84 -6.63 -8.03
CA GLY A 288 9.91 -7.35 -8.92
C GLY A 288 9.36 -6.49 -10.07
N THR A 289 9.47 -5.17 -9.95
CA THR A 289 9.05 -4.20 -10.95
C THR A 289 10.18 -3.25 -11.31
N LYS A 290 10.08 -2.62 -12.47
CA LYS A 290 10.97 -1.57 -12.95
C LYS A 290 10.15 -0.40 -13.48
N PRO A 291 10.60 0.84 -13.29
CA PRO A 291 10.01 1.97 -13.99
C PRO A 291 10.39 1.90 -15.47
N GLU A 292 9.41 1.71 -16.32
CA GLU A 292 9.55 1.68 -17.77
C GLU A 292 8.64 2.71 -18.42
N MET A 293 9.03 3.21 -19.60
CA MET A 293 8.18 4.10 -20.39
C MET A 293 7.00 3.31 -20.94
N ASP A 294 5.79 3.72 -20.58
CA ASP A 294 4.57 3.00 -20.91
C ASP A 294 4.04 3.39 -22.29
N PRO A 295 3.94 2.45 -23.24
CA PRO A 295 3.38 2.73 -24.56
C PRO A 295 1.96 3.33 -24.52
N ALA A 296 1.13 2.95 -23.54
CA ALA A 296 -0.23 3.44 -23.40
C ALA A 296 -0.29 4.91 -22.90
N LEU A 297 0.70 5.32 -22.09
CA LEU A 297 0.85 6.71 -21.67
C LEU A 297 1.47 7.58 -22.76
N VAL A 298 2.36 7.01 -23.58
CA VAL A 298 3.00 7.68 -24.71
C VAL A 298 2.02 7.86 -25.89
N VAL A 299 1.08 6.92 -26.08
CA VAL A 299 0.05 6.96 -27.10
C VAL A 299 -1.34 6.87 -26.43
N PRO A 300 -1.80 7.95 -25.79
CA PRO A 300 -3.05 7.93 -25.03
C PRO A 300 -4.30 7.82 -25.89
N ASP A 301 -4.23 8.27 -27.16
CA ASP A 301 -5.34 8.25 -28.10
C ASP A 301 -4.93 7.57 -29.42
N PRO A 302 -5.19 6.27 -29.58
CA PRO A 302 -4.81 5.50 -30.76
C PRO A 302 -5.66 5.83 -32.01
N THR A 303 -6.70 6.64 -31.90
CA THR A 303 -7.51 7.09 -33.07
C THR A 303 -6.84 8.21 -33.83
N LYS A 304 -5.88 8.93 -33.19
CA LYS A 304 -5.09 9.99 -33.83
C LYS A 304 -4.02 9.43 -34.76
N THR A 305 -3.63 10.23 -35.72
CA THR A 305 -2.47 9.95 -36.59
C THR A 305 -1.18 10.38 -35.88
N VAL A 306 -0.01 9.84 -36.25
CA VAL A 306 1.27 10.23 -35.66
C VAL A 306 1.52 11.73 -35.89
N ARG A 307 1.22 12.25 -37.07
CA ARG A 307 1.30 13.69 -37.40
C ARG A 307 0.27 14.50 -36.61
N GLY A 308 -0.90 13.95 -36.36
CA GLY A 308 -1.97 14.52 -35.53
C GLY A 308 -1.71 14.46 -34.02
N GLY A 309 -0.55 13.92 -33.60
CA GLY A 309 -0.16 13.88 -32.19
C GLY A 309 -0.58 12.61 -31.44
N ALA A 310 -0.72 11.47 -32.11
CA ALA A 310 -0.94 10.18 -31.46
C ALA A 310 0.16 9.88 -30.42
N ILE A 311 1.43 10.15 -30.78
CA ILE A 311 2.58 10.06 -29.88
C ILE A 311 2.71 11.40 -29.16
N GLU A 312 2.16 11.49 -27.95
CA GLU A 312 2.03 12.74 -27.21
C GLU A 312 3.36 13.50 -27.03
N PRO A 313 4.50 12.86 -26.67
CA PRO A 313 5.80 13.52 -26.57
C PRO A 313 6.28 14.19 -27.87
N TRP A 314 5.79 13.71 -29.01
CA TRP A 314 6.14 14.24 -30.32
C TRP A 314 5.11 15.24 -30.89
N ALA A 315 3.95 15.42 -30.25
CA ALA A 315 2.86 16.23 -30.78
C ALA A 315 3.27 17.65 -31.20
N ASN A 316 4.09 18.34 -30.40
CA ASN A 316 4.60 19.67 -30.73
C ASN A 316 5.75 19.65 -31.74
N VAL A 317 6.55 18.56 -31.74
CA VAL A 317 7.69 18.38 -32.62
C VAL A 317 7.26 18.10 -34.05
N MET A 318 6.14 17.40 -34.22
CA MET A 318 5.58 17.08 -35.55
C MET A 318 4.85 18.27 -36.20
N LYS A 319 4.41 19.25 -35.40
CA LYS A 319 3.76 20.48 -35.88
C LYS A 319 4.72 21.55 -36.36
N ALA A 320 5.97 21.51 -35.88
CA ALA A 320 7.00 22.47 -36.25
C ALA A 320 7.99 21.86 -37.24
N ASP A 321 8.62 22.71 -38.06
CA ASP A 321 9.80 22.32 -38.87
C ASP A 321 11.00 22.06 -37.94
N SER A 322 10.91 20.99 -37.16
CA SER A 322 11.88 20.65 -36.15
C SER A 322 12.85 19.57 -36.62
N TRP A 323 14.08 19.61 -36.07
CA TRP A 323 15.10 18.58 -36.31
C TRP A 323 14.57 17.17 -36.06
N THR A 324 13.85 16.95 -34.93
CA THR A 324 13.31 15.65 -34.57
C THR A 324 12.16 15.23 -35.49
N GLY A 325 11.29 16.16 -35.89
CA GLY A 325 10.24 15.90 -36.87
C GLY A 325 10.78 15.45 -38.22
N GLY A 326 11.88 16.10 -38.67
CA GLY A 326 12.60 15.70 -39.88
C GLY A 326 13.22 14.29 -39.83
N ILE A 327 13.74 13.89 -38.66
CA ILE A 327 14.23 12.52 -38.45
C ILE A 327 13.09 11.52 -38.52
N ILE A 328 11.98 11.78 -37.84
CA ILE A 328 10.80 10.90 -37.84
C ILE A 328 10.23 10.72 -39.26
N ALA A 329 10.14 11.82 -40.02
CA ALA A 329 9.66 11.77 -41.41
C ALA A 329 10.56 10.92 -42.29
N LYS A 330 11.88 10.99 -42.14
CA LYS A 330 12.84 10.15 -42.89
C LYS A 330 12.76 8.69 -42.50
N VAL A 331 12.66 8.40 -41.18
CA VAL A 331 12.43 7.02 -40.73
C VAL A 331 11.15 6.47 -41.33
N ALA A 332 10.07 7.26 -41.36
CA ALA A 332 8.81 6.87 -41.94
C ALA A 332 8.95 6.57 -43.43
N ALA A 333 9.66 7.40 -44.20
CA ALA A 333 9.90 7.19 -45.64
C ALA A 333 10.74 5.92 -45.87
N GLU A 334 11.80 5.66 -45.10
CA GLU A 334 12.68 4.50 -45.24
C GLU A 334 11.95 3.16 -44.99
N PHE A 335 11.03 3.16 -44.01
CA PHE A 335 10.30 1.95 -43.63
C PHE A 335 8.87 1.88 -44.19
N GLY A 336 8.47 2.84 -45.01
CA GLY A 336 7.12 2.87 -45.63
C GLY A 336 6.00 3.05 -44.57
N ILE A 337 6.23 3.90 -43.56
CA ILE A 337 5.26 4.21 -42.53
C ILE A 337 4.42 5.43 -42.95
N ASP A 338 3.11 5.24 -43.00
CA ASP A 338 2.17 6.34 -43.25
C ASP A 338 1.88 7.05 -41.91
N LEU A 339 2.42 8.27 -41.76
CA LEU A 339 2.26 9.07 -40.54
C LEU A 339 0.89 9.75 -40.42
N ASP A 340 0.11 9.75 -41.51
CA ASP A 340 -1.22 10.34 -41.59
C ASP A 340 -2.34 9.29 -41.40
N ARG A 341 -1.96 8.03 -41.20
CA ARG A 341 -2.86 6.94 -40.81
C ARG A 341 -3.08 6.89 -39.31
N PRO A 342 -4.30 6.62 -38.79
CA PRO A 342 -4.56 6.41 -37.37
C PRO A 342 -3.60 5.37 -36.76
N TRP A 343 -3.12 5.64 -35.54
CA TRP A 343 -2.19 4.72 -34.85
C TRP A 343 -2.75 3.30 -34.73
N SER A 344 -4.03 3.16 -34.43
CA SER A 344 -4.71 1.86 -34.32
C SER A 344 -4.68 1.03 -35.59
N GLU A 345 -4.64 1.68 -36.75
CA GLU A 345 -4.63 1.05 -38.05
C GLU A 345 -3.23 0.81 -38.63
N LEU A 346 -2.18 1.37 -37.99
CA LEU A 346 -0.80 1.10 -38.41
C LEU A 346 -0.46 -0.37 -38.20
N PRO A 347 0.27 -1.02 -39.11
CA PRO A 347 0.79 -2.36 -38.94
C PRO A 347 1.58 -2.48 -37.64
N ALA A 348 1.50 -3.61 -36.92
CA ALA A 348 2.18 -3.84 -35.65
C ALA A 348 3.70 -3.59 -35.73
N ARG A 349 4.33 -4.01 -36.86
CA ARG A 349 5.76 -3.78 -37.12
C ARG A 349 6.13 -2.29 -37.18
N HIS A 350 5.24 -1.44 -37.68
CA HIS A 350 5.47 0.01 -37.78
C HIS A 350 5.31 0.67 -36.40
N ARG A 351 4.31 0.24 -35.64
CA ARG A 351 4.13 0.66 -34.24
C ARG A 351 5.33 0.28 -33.37
N ASP A 352 5.79 -0.96 -33.47
CA ASP A 352 6.97 -1.45 -32.76
C ASP A 352 8.24 -0.63 -33.11
N LEU A 353 8.45 -0.32 -34.40
CA LEU A 353 9.57 0.49 -34.83
C LEU A 353 9.52 1.93 -34.28
N LEU A 354 8.36 2.57 -34.28
CA LEU A 354 8.21 3.91 -33.73
C LEU A 354 8.40 3.93 -32.21
N LEU A 355 7.94 2.89 -31.50
CA LEU A 355 8.08 2.77 -30.04
C LEU A 355 9.50 2.38 -29.63
N HIS A 356 10.03 1.29 -30.21
CA HIS A 356 11.27 0.64 -29.73
C HIS A 356 12.49 0.89 -30.63
N GLY A 357 12.30 1.48 -31.82
CA GLY A 357 13.37 1.82 -32.74
C GLY A 357 13.82 0.72 -33.69
N SER A 358 14.90 0.99 -34.45
CA SER A 358 15.40 0.12 -35.54
C SER A 358 16.28 -1.03 -35.06
N ARG A 359 16.38 -1.30 -33.76
CA ARG A 359 17.15 -2.41 -33.14
C ARG A 359 18.57 -2.53 -33.71
N GLY A 360 19.26 -1.37 -33.87
CA GLY A 360 20.64 -1.29 -34.35
C GLY A 360 20.79 -1.16 -35.86
N ARG A 361 19.73 -1.36 -36.67
CA ARG A 361 19.81 -1.08 -38.12
C ARG A 361 20.07 0.39 -38.34
N LYS A 362 21.18 0.71 -39.05
CA LYS A 362 21.58 2.08 -39.39
C LYS A 362 20.76 2.58 -40.55
N ILE A 363 20.28 3.83 -40.45
CA ILE A 363 19.51 4.55 -41.45
C ILE A 363 20.37 5.71 -41.95
N ALA A 364 20.44 5.88 -43.27
CA ALA A 364 21.13 7.01 -43.88
C ALA A 364 20.31 8.29 -43.66
N MET A 365 20.85 9.21 -42.92
CA MET A 365 20.25 10.51 -42.65
C MET A 365 20.93 11.56 -43.53
N THR A 366 20.16 12.28 -44.33
CA THR A 366 20.65 13.41 -45.11
C THR A 366 19.87 14.65 -44.69
N MET A 367 20.55 15.67 -44.21
CA MET A 367 19.98 16.98 -43.99
C MET A 367 20.58 18.03 -44.87
N LYS A 368 19.75 18.91 -45.43
CA LYS A 368 20.15 20.09 -46.19
C LYS A 368 20.15 21.30 -45.26
N PHE A 369 21.23 22.01 -45.16
CA PHE A 369 21.37 23.30 -44.51
C PHE A 369 21.66 24.36 -45.57
N ALA A 370 21.52 25.60 -45.24
CA ALA A 370 21.90 26.71 -46.12
C ALA A 370 23.42 26.64 -46.54
N SER A 371 24.24 25.99 -45.72
CA SER A 371 25.69 25.82 -45.87
C SER A 371 26.13 24.47 -46.50
N GLY A 372 25.22 23.58 -46.90
CA GLY A 372 25.56 22.28 -47.48
C GLY A 372 24.67 21.12 -47.07
N LYS A 373 25.04 19.90 -47.53
CA LYS A 373 24.38 18.63 -47.13
C LYS A 373 25.23 17.94 -46.07
N LEU A 374 24.60 17.53 -44.96
CA LEU A 374 25.22 16.65 -43.98
C LEU A 374 24.60 15.23 -44.13
N GLU A 375 25.47 14.25 -44.38
CA GLU A 375 25.08 12.83 -44.46
C GLU A 375 25.74 12.05 -43.34
N TRP A 376 24.95 11.31 -42.57
CA TRP A 376 25.44 10.41 -41.51
C TRP A 376 24.57 9.19 -41.39
N GLN A 377 25.07 8.14 -40.77
CA GLN A 377 24.35 6.90 -40.48
C GLN A 377 24.03 6.84 -38.98
N ARG A 378 22.78 6.66 -38.62
CA ARG A 378 22.35 6.51 -37.23
C ARG A 378 21.26 5.44 -37.13
N SER A 379 21.26 4.68 -36.03
CA SER A 379 20.13 3.84 -35.67
C SER A 379 19.02 4.71 -35.03
N PHE A 380 17.79 4.44 -35.37
CA PHE A 380 16.62 5.07 -34.75
C PHE A 380 16.34 4.38 -33.42
N GLU A 381 16.33 5.14 -32.34
CA GLU A 381 16.20 4.57 -31.00
C GLU A 381 14.72 4.31 -30.58
N GLY A 382 13.74 4.92 -31.23
CA GLY A 382 12.31 4.85 -30.85
C GLY A 382 11.97 5.77 -29.67
N VAL A 383 10.69 6.13 -29.56
CA VAL A 383 10.23 7.12 -28.57
C VAL A 383 10.44 6.69 -27.13
N LEU A 384 10.21 5.40 -26.80
CA LEU A 384 10.34 4.91 -25.42
C LEU A 384 11.79 4.98 -24.94
N ASN A 385 12.74 4.51 -25.75
CA ASN A 385 14.16 4.54 -25.43
C ASN A 385 14.69 5.99 -25.38
N GLU A 386 14.22 6.86 -26.29
CA GLU A 386 14.56 8.28 -26.28
C GLU A 386 14.11 8.97 -24.99
N LEU A 387 12.85 8.77 -24.58
CA LEU A 387 12.30 9.34 -23.35
C LEU A 387 13.06 8.83 -22.13
N TYR A 388 13.30 7.51 -22.04
CA TYR A 388 14.02 6.90 -20.92
C TYR A 388 15.46 7.42 -20.81
N ARG A 389 16.18 7.53 -21.94
CA ARG A 389 17.53 8.11 -21.98
C ARG A 389 17.53 9.56 -21.53
N ARG A 390 16.59 10.38 -22.04
CA ARG A 390 16.47 11.78 -21.65
C ARG A 390 16.09 11.94 -20.18
N PHE A 391 15.21 11.10 -19.64
CA PHE A 391 14.86 11.06 -18.22
C PHE A 391 16.09 10.83 -17.34
N ARG A 392 16.99 9.90 -17.75
CA ARG A 392 18.21 9.61 -16.99
C ARG A 392 19.26 10.71 -17.06
N GLN A 393 19.32 11.46 -18.17
CA GLN A 393 20.34 12.45 -18.43
C GLN A 393 19.96 13.87 -17.98
N THR A 394 18.67 14.17 -17.80
CA THR A 394 18.24 15.51 -17.43
C THR A 394 18.62 15.89 -16.01
N LYS A 395 19.15 17.13 -15.87
CA LYS A 395 19.40 17.77 -14.56
C LYS A 395 18.26 18.70 -14.13
N SER A 396 17.30 18.98 -15.01
CA SER A 396 16.15 19.84 -14.73
C SER A 396 15.05 19.07 -14.01
N GLU A 397 14.68 19.48 -12.81
CA GLU A 397 13.56 18.87 -12.07
C GLU A 397 12.21 19.01 -12.79
N GLY A 398 11.99 20.12 -13.50
CA GLY A 398 10.78 20.32 -14.31
C GLY A 398 10.69 19.31 -15.44
N MET A 399 11.78 19.12 -16.19
CA MET A 399 11.86 18.11 -17.26
C MET A 399 11.76 16.69 -16.70
N ARG A 400 12.40 16.42 -15.56
CA ARG A 400 12.31 15.12 -14.91
C ARG A 400 10.87 14.76 -14.55
N ARG A 401 10.12 15.72 -13.98
CA ARG A 401 8.67 15.53 -13.69
C ARG A 401 7.86 15.33 -14.97
N TRP A 402 8.21 16.02 -16.05
CA TRP A 402 7.55 15.84 -17.34
C TRP A 402 7.78 14.44 -17.93
N TYR A 403 9.00 13.88 -17.85
CA TYR A 403 9.24 12.51 -18.29
C TYR A 403 8.56 11.48 -17.38
N MET A 404 8.47 11.75 -16.07
CA MET A 404 7.85 10.83 -15.10
C MET A 404 6.36 10.54 -15.39
N GLN A 405 5.67 11.43 -16.09
CA GLN A 405 4.26 11.19 -16.47
C GLN A 405 4.08 10.03 -17.46
N TYR A 406 5.14 9.64 -18.18
CA TYR A 406 5.14 8.52 -19.12
C TYR A 406 5.71 7.24 -18.53
N LEU A 407 6.11 7.23 -17.25
CA LEU A 407 6.62 6.05 -16.56
C LEU A 407 5.49 5.31 -15.87
N SER A 408 5.44 3.99 -16.08
CA SER A 408 4.66 3.06 -15.26
C SER A 408 5.58 2.01 -14.64
N GLU A 409 5.10 1.31 -13.60
CA GLU A 409 5.79 0.17 -13.04
C GLU A 409 5.48 -1.08 -13.86
N ALA A 410 6.43 -1.53 -14.68
CA ALA A 410 6.34 -2.78 -15.42
C ALA A 410 6.95 -3.95 -14.63
N ARG A 411 6.45 -5.16 -14.86
CA ARG A 411 7.06 -6.38 -14.30
C ARG A 411 8.49 -6.53 -14.81
N CYS A 412 9.42 -6.86 -13.92
CA CYS A 412 10.80 -7.13 -14.29
C CYS A 412 10.86 -8.33 -15.23
N SER A 413 11.37 -8.14 -16.45
CA SER A 413 11.48 -9.18 -17.47
C SER A 413 12.41 -10.34 -17.10
N THR A 414 13.41 -10.10 -16.22
CA THR A 414 14.37 -11.12 -15.78
C THR A 414 13.79 -12.08 -14.75
N CYS A 415 13.03 -11.59 -13.76
CA CYS A 415 12.45 -12.43 -12.71
C CYS A 415 10.94 -12.59 -12.84
N ASP A 416 10.31 -11.99 -13.83
CA ASP A 416 8.85 -12.02 -14.05
C ASP A 416 8.05 -11.68 -12.78
N GLY A 417 8.49 -10.62 -12.08
CA GLY A 417 7.87 -10.19 -10.82
C GLY A 417 8.23 -11.01 -9.57
N ARG A 418 8.97 -12.13 -9.71
CA ARG A 418 9.28 -13.07 -8.62
C ARG A 418 10.29 -12.53 -7.60
N ARG A 419 10.94 -11.40 -7.86
CA ARG A 419 11.88 -10.68 -7.00
C ARG A 419 13.20 -11.39 -6.73
N LEU A 420 13.28 -12.72 -6.86
CA LEU A 420 14.44 -13.56 -6.59
C LEU A 420 15.22 -13.87 -7.87
N ARG A 421 16.47 -14.31 -7.70
CA ARG A 421 17.29 -14.84 -8.78
C ARG A 421 16.67 -16.09 -9.37
N PRO A 422 16.88 -16.39 -10.68
CA PRO A 422 16.37 -17.60 -11.32
C PRO A 422 16.77 -18.89 -10.60
N GLU A 423 18.01 -18.98 -10.10
CA GLU A 423 18.53 -20.14 -9.37
C GLU A 423 17.75 -20.39 -8.07
N SER A 424 17.43 -19.31 -7.32
CA SER A 424 16.64 -19.39 -6.11
C SER A 424 15.17 -19.76 -6.40
N CYS A 425 14.63 -19.28 -7.52
CA CYS A 425 13.28 -19.64 -7.98
C CYS A 425 13.19 -21.11 -8.43
N ALA A 426 14.30 -21.74 -8.77
CA ALA A 426 14.35 -23.13 -9.19
C ALA A 426 14.46 -24.14 -8.04
N VAL A 427 14.45 -23.68 -6.79
CA VAL A 427 14.37 -24.58 -5.61
C VAL A 427 12.91 -24.82 -5.25
N THR A 428 12.51 -26.08 -5.11
CA THR A 428 11.12 -26.44 -4.83
C THR A 428 10.98 -27.22 -3.53
N VAL A 429 9.87 -26.99 -2.82
CA VAL A 429 9.38 -27.82 -1.71
C VAL A 429 7.97 -28.26 -2.07
N GLY A 430 7.70 -29.56 -1.99
CA GLY A 430 6.40 -30.09 -2.42
C GLY A 430 6.03 -29.74 -3.88
N GLY A 431 7.04 -29.59 -4.75
CA GLY A 431 6.89 -29.27 -6.17
C GLY A 431 6.64 -27.79 -6.48
N ARG A 432 6.65 -26.88 -5.47
CA ARG A 432 6.47 -25.42 -5.66
C ARG A 432 7.70 -24.63 -5.24
N SER A 433 8.00 -23.58 -5.98
CA SER A 433 9.01 -22.60 -5.63
C SER A 433 8.51 -21.65 -4.53
N LEU A 434 9.44 -20.97 -3.83
CA LEU A 434 9.07 -20.00 -2.80
C LEU A 434 8.22 -18.82 -3.34
N PRO A 435 8.52 -18.22 -4.50
CA PRO A 435 7.65 -17.19 -5.08
C PRO A 435 6.22 -17.69 -5.37
N GLU A 436 6.06 -18.91 -5.88
CA GLU A 436 4.73 -19.49 -6.13
C GLU A 436 3.93 -19.64 -4.85
N VAL A 437 4.55 -20.10 -3.76
CA VAL A 437 3.87 -20.19 -2.46
C VAL A 437 3.60 -18.83 -1.85
N SER A 438 4.51 -17.87 -2.05
CA SER A 438 4.28 -16.48 -1.62
C SER A 438 3.12 -15.81 -2.36
N GLY A 439 2.84 -16.20 -3.60
CA GLY A 439 1.70 -15.73 -4.40
C GLY A 439 0.37 -16.35 -3.99
N LEU A 440 0.36 -17.43 -3.20
CA LEU A 440 -0.86 -18.03 -2.67
C LEU A 440 -1.52 -17.10 -1.65
N THR A 441 -2.82 -17.24 -1.50
CA THR A 441 -3.54 -16.63 -0.39
C THR A 441 -3.06 -17.22 0.96
N ILE A 442 -3.22 -16.45 2.03
CA ILE A 442 -2.85 -16.90 3.39
C ILE A 442 -3.49 -18.26 3.72
N ALA A 443 -4.75 -18.47 3.31
CA ALA A 443 -5.45 -19.74 3.52
C ALA A 443 -4.79 -20.88 2.74
N GLU A 444 -4.57 -20.71 1.44
CA GLU A 444 -3.95 -21.70 0.57
C GLU A 444 -2.49 -21.98 0.95
N ALA A 445 -1.73 -20.94 1.34
CA ALA A 445 -0.35 -21.09 1.78
C ALA A 445 -0.26 -21.94 3.07
N ARG A 446 -1.19 -21.74 4.00
CA ARG A 446 -1.32 -22.56 5.21
C ARG A 446 -1.62 -24.02 4.87
N ASP A 447 -2.64 -24.25 4.05
CA ASP A 447 -3.04 -25.60 3.64
C ASP A 447 -1.92 -26.31 2.89
N PHE A 448 -1.20 -25.60 2.02
CA PHE A 448 -0.03 -26.14 1.32
C PHE A 448 1.07 -26.57 2.29
N VAL A 449 1.47 -25.69 3.24
CA VAL A 449 2.56 -25.99 4.18
C VAL A 449 2.21 -27.15 5.10
N LEU A 450 0.98 -27.23 5.59
CA LEU A 450 0.52 -28.31 6.46
C LEU A 450 0.30 -29.62 5.69
N GLY A 451 -0.05 -29.53 4.41
CA GLY A 451 -0.27 -30.70 3.54
C GLY A 451 1.00 -31.31 2.94
N LEU A 452 2.20 -30.80 3.26
CA LEU A 452 3.46 -31.31 2.73
C LEU A 452 3.68 -32.78 3.13
N ARG A 453 3.94 -33.61 2.13
CA ARG A 453 4.31 -35.03 2.35
C ARG A 453 5.84 -35.10 2.45
N LEU A 454 6.34 -35.23 3.67
CA LEU A 454 7.75 -35.18 4.01
C LEU A 454 8.27 -36.58 4.42
N GLY A 455 9.51 -36.88 4.03
CA GLY A 455 10.24 -38.03 4.54
C GLY A 455 10.56 -37.90 6.05
N ALA A 456 11.06 -38.95 6.68
CA ALA A 456 11.33 -38.97 8.11
C ALA A 456 12.32 -37.84 8.53
N ALA A 457 13.44 -37.71 7.81
CA ALA A 457 14.45 -36.69 8.08
C ALA A 457 13.94 -35.26 7.77
N GLU A 458 13.24 -35.05 6.65
CA GLU A 458 12.64 -33.76 6.27
C GLU A 458 11.60 -33.33 7.32
N ARG A 459 10.81 -34.28 7.83
CA ARG A 459 9.78 -34.04 8.87
C ARG A 459 10.41 -33.56 10.17
N GLN A 460 11.50 -34.17 10.60
CA GLN A 460 12.21 -33.76 11.81
C GLN A 460 12.69 -32.31 11.73
N ILE A 461 13.17 -31.89 10.55
CA ILE A 461 13.64 -30.51 10.30
C ILE A 461 12.45 -29.54 10.21
N ALA A 462 11.36 -29.94 9.56
CA ALA A 462 10.26 -29.05 9.21
C ALA A 462 9.26 -28.81 10.36
N THR A 463 9.13 -29.73 11.34
CA THR A 463 8.06 -29.73 12.35
C THR A 463 7.95 -28.40 13.10
N GLU A 464 9.04 -27.86 13.66
CA GLU A 464 8.99 -26.61 14.41
C GLU A 464 8.73 -25.41 13.49
N VAL A 465 9.29 -25.42 12.29
CA VAL A 465 9.06 -24.37 11.30
C VAL A 465 7.60 -24.34 10.83
N GLN A 466 7.02 -25.52 10.57
CA GLN A 466 5.60 -25.65 10.19
C GLN A 466 4.67 -25.16 11.29
N LYS A 467 4.97 -25.47 12.57
CA LYS A 467 4.21 -25.01 13.72
C LYS A 467 4.19 -23.49 13.83
N GLU A 468 5.34 -22.83 13.64
CA GLU A 468 5.47 -21.38 13.65
C GLU A 468 4.73 -20.73 12.48
N ILE A 469 4.82 -21.32 11.28
CA ILE A 469 4.07 -20.84 10.11
C ILE A 469 2.56 -20.99 10.35
N ASP A 470 2.12 -22.14 10.85
CA ASP A 470 0.70 -22.41 11.14
C ASP A 470 0.13 -21.40 12.14
N ALA A 471 0.85 -21.14 13.23
CA ALA A 471 0.43 -20.17 14.24
C ALA A 471 0.24 -18.78 13.63
N ARG A 472 1.23 -18.27 12.88
CA ARG A 472 1.19 -16.95 12.26
C ARG A 472 0.11 -16.83 11.19
N LEU A 473 0.00 -17.80 10.29
CA LEU A 473 -1.04 -17.81 9.26
C LEU A 473 -2.43 -17.98 9.88
N GLY A 474 -2.55 -18.81 10.93
CA GLY A 474 -3.78 -18.98 11.71
C GLY A 474 -4.26 -17.67 12.34
N PHE A 475 -3.36 -16.86 12.89
CA PHE A 475 -3.73 -15.54 13.41
C PHE A 475 -4.23 -14.58 12.32
N LEU A 476 -3.59 -14.58 11.14
CA LEU A 476 -4.03 -13.77 10.00
C LEU A 476 -5.42 -14.19 9.50
N LEU A 477 -5.70 -15.49 9.50
CA LEU A 477 -7.04 -16.02 9.18
C LEU A 477 -8.09 -15.55 10.20
N ASN A 478 -7.74 -15.59 11.49
CA ASN A 478 -8.63 -15.19 12.57
C ASN A 478 -9.00 -13.69 12.52
N VAL A 479 -8.11 -12.83 12.00
CA VAL A 479 -8.43 -11.40 11.80
C VAL A 479 -9.06 -11.11 10.43
N GLY A 480 -9.46 -12.14 9.68
CA GLY A 480 -10.18 -12.00 8.40
C GLY A 480 -9.32 -11.60 7.20
N LEU A 481 -8.01 -11.90 7.21
CA LEU A 481 -7.07 -11.56 6.13
C LEU A 481 -6.73 -12.74 5.20
N GLY A 482 -7.50 -13.82 5.26
CA GLY A 482 -7.23 -15.05 4.51
C GLY A 482 -7.15 -14.89 2.99
N TYR A 483 -7.75 -13.84 2.45
CA TYR A 483 -7.75 -13.51 1.02
C TYR A 483 -6.48 -12.81 0.51
N LEU A 484 -5.61 -12.32 1.40
CA LEU A 484 -4.36 -11.66 1.01
C LEU A 484 -3.33 -12.70 0.61
N SER A 485 -2.49 -12.37 -0.40
CA SER A 485 -1.30 -13.15 -0.70
C SER A 485 -0.11 -12.71 0.15
N LEU A 486 0.83 -13.62 0.40
CA LEU A 486 2.03 -13.32 1.22
C LEU A 486 2.99 -12.35 0.52
N ASP A 487 3.00 -12.32 -0.81
CA ASP A 487 3.84 -11.44 -1.62
C ASP A 487 3.23 -10.05 -1.82
N ARG A 488 1.98 -9.81 -1.38
CA ARG A 488 1.30 -8.53 -1.54
C ARG A 488 2.11 -7.38 -0.95
N PRO A 489 2.42 -6.34 -1.75
CA PRO A 489 3.25 -5.22 -1.30
C PRO A 489 2.59 -4.44 -0.16
N GLY A 490 3.37 -4.11 0.89
CA GLY A 490 2.91 -3.32 2.02
C GLY A 490 2.23 -1.99 1.64
N PRO A 491 2.78 -1.19 0.70
CA PRO A 491 2.15 0.05 0.26
C PRO A 491 0.78 -0.11 -0.43
N SER A 492 0.42 -1.32 -0.87
CA SER A 492 -0.88 -1.62 -1.51
C SER A 492 -1.98 -1.99 -0.51
N LEU A 493 -1.62 -2.15 0.77
CA LEU A 493 -2.56 -2.50 1.83
C LEU A 493 -3.38 -1.27 2.25
N SER A 494 -4.65 -1.49 2.53
CA SER A 494 -5.47 -0.48 3.22
C SER A 494 -4.99 -0.27 4.66
N GLY A 495 -5.37 0.86 5.26
CA GLY A 495 -5.03 1.15 6.66
C GLY A 495 -5.51 0.06 7.62
N GLY A 496 -6.73 -0.43 7.44
CA GLY A 496 -7.30 -1.51 8.25
C GLY A 496 -6.61 -2.87 8.02
N GLU A 497 -6.25 -3.23 6.78
CA GLU A 497 -5.46 -4.45 6.51
C GLU A 497 -4.10 -4.41 7.19
N SER A 498 -3.39 -3.29 7.08
CA SER A 498 -2.08 -3.09 7.72
C SER A 498 -2.16 -3.18 9.24
N GLN A 499 -3.18 -2.58 9.84
CA GLN A 499 -3.41 -2.63 11.29
C GLN A 499 -3.69 -4.05 11.77
N ARG A 500 -4.55 -4.80 11.05
CA ARG A 500 -4.86 -6.21 11.38
C ARG A 500 -3.66 -7.13 11.22
N ILE A 501 -2.80 -6.90 10.23
CA ILE A 501 -1.53 -7.64 10.10
C ILE A 501 -0.65 -7.41 11.33
N ARG A 502 -0.52 -6.17 11.80
CA ARG A 502 0.23 -5.85 13.02
C ARG A 502 -0.40 -6.49 14.26
N LEU A 503 -1.73 -6.45 14.36
CA LEU A 503 -2.46 -7.10 15.44
C LEU A 503 -2.19 -8.61 15.46
N ALA A 504 -2.29 -9.28 14.32
CA ALA A 504 -2.01 -10.71 14.19
C ALA A 504 -0.56 -11.05 14.57
N SER A 505 0.41 -10.22 14.16
CA SER A 505 1.83 -10.39 14.52
C SER A 505 2.06 -10.27 16.04
N GLN A 506 1.36 -9.34 16.71
CA GLN A 506 1.49 -9.15 18.17
C GLN A 506 0.83 -10.29 18.97
N ILE A 507 -0.28 -10.85 18.48
CA ILE A 507 -0.91 -12.02 19.11
C ILE A 507 0.02 -13.23 19.05
N GLY A 508 0.72 -13.39 17.93
CA GLY A 508 1.70 -14.47 17.75
C GLY A 508 2.87 -14.45 18.73
N SER A 509 3.12 -13.33 19.40
CA SER A 509 4.15 -13.22 20.43
C SER A 509 3.75 -13.80 21.79
N GLU A 510 2.45 -14.11 22.01
CA GLU A 510 1.85 -14.65 23.25
C GLU A 510 2.27 -13.89 24.53
N LEU A 511 2.56 -12.59 24.41
CA LEU A 511 2.94 -11.75 25.53
C LEU A 511 1.79 -11.63 26.55
N THR A 512 2.12 -11.70 27.83
CA THR A 512 1.18 -11.58 28.96
C THR A 512 1.50 -10.39 29.84
N GLY A 513 0.49 -9.82 30.51
CA GLY A 513 0.67 -8.68 31.40
C GLY A 513 0.91 -7.35 30.68
N VAL A 514 0.65 -7.26 29.38
CA VAL A 514 0.84 -6.09 28.52
C VAL A 514 -0.44 -5.25 28.44
N LEU A 515 -0.29 -3.95 28.25
CA LEU A 515 -1.37 -3.05 27.89
C LEU A 515 -1.30 -2.82 26.37
N TYR A 516 -2.26 -3.37 25.62
CA TYR A 516 -2.45 -3.08 24.22
C TYR A 516 -3.35 -1.86 24.05
N VAL A 517 -2.92 -0.89 23.22
CA VAL A 517 -3.70 0.30 22.87
C VAL A 517 -3.96 0.28 21.37
N LEU A 518 -5.23 0.14 20.98
CA LEU A 518 -5.67 0.02 19.58
C LEU A 518 -6.50 1.22 19.17
N ASP A 519 -6.27 1.71 17.93
CA ASP A 519 -7.01 2.80 17.32
C ASP A 519 -7.96 2.26 16.27
N GLU A 520 -9.25 2.29 16.53
CA GLU A 520 -10.34 1.92 15.62
C GLU A 520 -10.09 0.62 14.81
N PRO A 521 -9.84 -0.53 15.46
CA PRO A 521 -9.46 -1.75 14.74
C PRO A 521 -10.58 -2.35 13.87
N SER A 522 -11.84 -1.93 14.02
CA SER A 522 -12.99 -2.34 13.21
C SER A 522 -13.06 -1.67 11.84
N ILE A 523 -12.18 -0.68 11.54
CA ILE A 523 -12.23 0.08 10.30
C ILE A 523 -12.11 -0.81 9.05
N GLY A 524 -12.98 -0.54 8.05
CA GLY A 524 -12.98 -1.24 6.76
C GLY A 524 -13.38 -2.71 6.87
N LEU A 525 -13.93 -3.13 8.01
CA LEU A 525 -14.47 -4.47 8.20
C LEU A 525 -15.94 -4.55 7.80
N HIS A 526 -16.27 -5.61 7.08
CA HIS A 526 -17.65 -6.04 6.98
C HIS A 526 -18.12 -6.63 8.34
N GLN A 527 -19.41 -6.50 8.67
CA GLN A 527 -19.94 -6.98 9.95
C GLN A 527 -19.60 -8.45 10.25
N ARG A 528 -19.58 -9.31 9.22
CA ARG A 528 -19.16 -10.71 9.36
C ARG A 528 -17.73 -10.88 9.89
N ASP A 529 -16.83 -9.98 9.47
CA ASP A 529 -15.41 -10.07 9.84
C ASP A 529 -15.15 -9.41 11.20
N ASN A 530 -16.06 -8.51 11.65
CA ASN A 530 -15.97 -7.85 12.95
C ASN A 530 -16.09 -8.86 14.12
N ASP A 531 -16.96 -9.88 14.00
CA ASP A 531 -17.08 -10.94 14.99
C ASP A 531 -15.75 -11.67 15.24
N ARG A 532 -14.97 -11.91 14.17
CA ARG A 532 -13.64 -12.54 14.26
C ARG A 532 -12.63 -11.64 14.98
N LEU A 533 -12.66 -10.35 14.67
CA LEU A 533 -11.84 -9.36 15.37
C LEU A 533 -12.16 -9.33 16.86
N LEU A 534 -13.44 -9.28 17.24
CA LEU A 534 -13.87 -9.29 18.64
C LEU A 534 -13.44 -10.56 19.37
N ALA A 535 -13.55 -11.73 18.75
CA ALA A 535 -13.04 -12.97 19.30
C ALA A 535 -11.52 -12.91 19.55
N THR A 536 -10.79 -12.28 18.64
CA THR A 536 -9.33 -12.07 18.74
C THR A 536 -8.97 -11.13 19.89
N LEU A 537 -9.66 -10.00 20.05
CA LEU A 537 -9.45 -9.06 21.16
C LEU A 537 -9.76 -9.70 22.54
N ARG A 538 -10.82 -10.52 22.60
CA ARG A 538 -11.15 -11.29 23.81
C ARG A 538 -10.05 -12.31 24.14
N ARG A 539 -9.51 -13.01 23.14
CA ARG A 539 -8.39 -13.94 23.33
C ARG A 539 -7.15 -13.21 23.88
N LEU A 540 -6.80 -12.02 23.35
CA LEU A 540 -5.71 -11.19 23.90
C LEU A 540 -5.94 -10.86 25.38
N ARG A 541 -7.16 -10.46 25.75
CA ARG A 541 -7.56 -10.20 27.12
C ARG A 541 -7.41 -11.46 27.98
N ASP A 542 -7.90 -12.59 27.49
CA ASP A 542 -7.92 -13.86 28.23
C ASP A 542 -6.53 -14.43 28.50
N PHE A 543 -5.52 -14.03 27.72
CA PHE A 543 -4.10 -14.25 28.01
C PHE A 543 -3.56 -13.41 29.18
N GLY A 544 -4.40 -12.65 29.89
CA GLY A 544 -4.00 -11.84 31.02
C GLY A 544 -3.51 -10.44 30.64
N ASN A 545 -3.86 -9.97 29.46
CA ASN A 545 -3.54 -8.61 29.00
C ASN A 545 -4.67 -7.62 29.28
N THR A 546 -4.34 -6.34 29.32
CA THR A 546 -5.32 -5.26 29.28
C THR A 546 -5.43 -4.76 27.85
N VAL A 547 -6.61 -4.72 27.29
CA VAL A 547 -6.85 -4.29 25.91
C VAL A 547 -7.66 -3.00 25.94
N LEU A 548 -7.03 -1.88 25.58
CA LEU A 548 -7.67 -0.57 25.50
C LEU A 548 -7.92 -0.26 24.01
N VAL A 549 -9.14 -0.01 23.65
CA VAL A 549 -9.57 0.22 22.26
C VAL A 549 -10.25 1.58 22.17
N VAL A 550 -9.81 2.44 21.28
CA VAL A 550 -10.56 3.64 20.88
C VAL A 550 -11.49 3.23 19.77
N GLU A 551 -12.82 3.33 19.98
CA GLU A 551 -13.80 2.81 19.04
C GLU A 551 -15.12 3.58 18.98
N HIS A 552 -15.76 3.46 17.81
CA HIS A 552 -17.07 4.03 17.51
C HIS A 552 -18.08 2.98 17.05
N ASP A 553 -17.61 1.76 16.73
CA ASP A 553 -18.46 0.66 16.30
C ASP A 553 -19.36 0.15 17.44
N ARG A 554 -20.65 -0.06 17.13
CA ARG A 554 -21.64 -0.51 18.11
C ARG A 554 -21.29 -1.87 18.72
N ASP A 555 -20.92 -2.83 17.86
CA ASP A 555 -20.69 -4.21 18.29
C ASP A 555 -19.46 -4.31 19.19
N THR A 556 -18.42 -3.53 18.88
CA THR A 556 -17.21 -3.42 19.71
C THR A 556 -17.48 -2.77 21.05
N ILE A 557 -18.27 -1.69 21.09
CA ILE A 557 -18.68 -1.06 22.35
C ILE A 557 -19.52 -2.05 23.19
N GLU A 558 -20.46 -2.78 22.58
CA GLU A 558 -21.30 -3.76 23.25
C GLU A 558 -20.54 -4.99 23.76
N ALA A 559 -19.42 -5.32 23.13
CA ALA A 559 -18.54 -6.42 23.53
C ALA A 559 -17.57 -6.07 24.68
N ALA A 560 -17.47 -4.80 25.06
CA ALA A 560 -16.53 -4.32 26.07
C ALA A 560 -16.90 -4.77 27.50
N ASP A 561 -15.89 -5.09 28.31
CA ASP A 561 -16.07 -5.32 29.73
C ASP A 561 -16.23 -4.00 30.51
N TYR A 562 -15.58 -2.94 30.02
CA TYR A 562 -15.59 -1.60 30.62
C TYR A 562 -15.55 -0.54 29.52
N VAL A 563 -16.35 0.52 29.67
CA VAL A 563 -16.41 1.62 28.70
C VAL A 563 -16.20 2.96 29.37
N VAL A 564 -15.38 3.80 28.72
CA VAL A 564 -15.20 5.20 29.08
C VAL A 564 -15.68 6.07 27.94
N ASP A 565 -16.71 6.85 28.21
CA ASP A 565 -17.35 7.76 27.24
C ASP A 565 -16.86 9.19 27.44
N PHE A 566 -16.35 9.78 26.38
CA PHE A 566 -15.80 11.13 26.38
C PHE A 566 -16.79 12.13 25.81
N GLY A 567 -16.74 13.36 26.32
CA GLY A 567 -17.64 14.42 25.87
C GLY A 567 -17.50 15.69 26.68
N PRO A 568 -18.60 16.43 26.80
CA PRO A 568 -19.91 16.23 26.14
C PRO A 568 -19.94 16.52 24.65
N GLY A 569 -18.96 17.26 24.12
CA GLY A 569 -18.82 17.63 22.73
C GLY A 569 -17.41 17.35 22.20
N ALA A 570 -16.99 18.14 21.20
CA ALA A 570 -15.69 18.08 20.56
C ALA A 570 -14.82 19.32 20.85
N GLY A 571 -13.50 19.19 20.77
CA GLY A 571 -12.53 20.27 20.97
C GLY A 571 -12.64 20.87 22.38
N THR A 572 -12.79 22.18 22.48
CA THR A 572 -12.95 22.90 23.78
C THR A 572 -14.20 22.52 24.55
N ALA A 573 -15.27 22.10 23.84
CA ALA A 573 -16.49 21.57 24.45
C ALA A 573 -16.39 20.08 24.84
N GLY A 574 -15.27 19.42 24.54
CA GLY A 574 -14.95 18.05 24.94
C GLY A 574 -13.95 18.01 26.09
N GLY A 575 -13.16 16.94 26.13
CA GLY A 575 -12.02 16.77 27.04
C GLY A 575 -12.41 16.32 28.44
N GLU A 576 -13.63 15.80 28.62
CA GLU A 576 -14.13 15.29 29.91
C GLU A 576 -14.59 13.83 29.75
N VAL A 577 -14.51 13.06 30.85
CA VAL A 577 -15.13 11.73 30.93
C VAL A 577 -16.57 11.92 31.41
N VAL A 578 -17.54 11.65 30.53
CA VAL A 578 -18.97 11.80 30.86
C VAL A 578 -19.59 10.52 31.42
N HIS A 579 -18.95 9.36 31.17
CA HIS A 579 -19.34 8.10 31.78
C HIS A 579 -18.14 7.15 31.85
N ALA A 580 -18.04 6.36 32.90
CA ALA A 580 -17.07 5.27 33.08
C ALA A 580 -17.75 4.11 33.81
N GLY A 581 -17.79 2.92 33.20
CA GLY A 581 -18.48 1.78 33.77
C GLY A 581 -18.80 0.68 32.76
N THR A 582 -19.78 -0.15 33.06
CA THR A 582 -20.23 -1.23 32.18
C THR A 582 -21.11 -0.68 31.03
N VAL A 583 -21.23 -1.45 29.95
CA VAL A 583 -22.12 -1.12 28.81
C VAL A 583 -23.58 -0.91 29.29
N ALA A 584 -24.04 -1.75 30.22
CA ALA A 584 -25.39 -1.60 30.78
C ALA A 584 -25.59 -0.26 31.51
N SER A 585 -24.57 0.25 32.20
CA SER A 585 -24.64 1.58 32.83
C SER A 585 -24.56 2.71 31.79
N LEU A 586 -23.74 2.57 30.74
CA LEU A 586 -23.68 3.52 29.64
C LEU A 586 -25.01 3.69 28.90
N ARG A 587 -25.72 2.58 28.61
CA ARG A 587 -27.05 2.65 27.98
C ARG A 587 -28.08 3.48 28.80
N ARG A 588 -27.90 3.58 30.11
CA ARG A 588 -28.76 4.43 31.01
C ARG A 588 -28.28 5.87 31.06
N ALA A 589 -27.01 6.12 30.72
CA ALA A 589 -26.43 7.46 30.81
C ALA A 589 -27.11 8.46 29.84
N ALA A 590 -27.03 9.73 30.19
CA ALA A 590 -27.55 10.83 29.36
C ALA A 590 -26.58 11.25 28.25
N SER A 591 -25.40 10.66 28.18
CA SER A 591 -24.37 10.94 27.16
C SER A 591 -24.90 10.66 25.75
N LEU A 592 -24.26 11.25 24.73
CA LEU A 592 -24.62 11.03 23.32
C LEU A 592 -24.53 9.56 22.95
N THR A 593 -23.41 8.90 23.28
CA THR A 593 -23.20 7.48 23.02
C THR A 593 -24.28 6.62 23.70
N GLY A 594 -24.57 6.88 24.98
CA GLY A 594 -25.61 6.16 25.72
C GLY A 594 -26.99 6.31 25.11
N ARG A 595 -27.32 7.49 24.58
CA ARG A 595 -28.62 7.75 23.90
C ARG A 595 -28.74 6.99 22.58
N TYR A 596 -27.65 6.86 21.79
CA TYR A 596 -27.64 6.07 20.56
C TYR A 596 -27.71 4.56 20.86
N LEU A 597 -26.92 4.06 21.80
CA LEU A 597 -26.92 2.64 22.19
C LEU A 597 -28.24 2.17 22.78
N SER A 598 -28.96 3.05 23.50
CA SER A 598 -30.28 2.75 24.07
C SER A 598 -31.43 2.93 23.08
N GLY A 599 -31.19 3.40 21.85
CA GLY A 599 -32.20 3.71 20.85
C GLY A 599 -33.06 4.96 21.16
N ARG A 600 -32.69 5.77 22.18
CA ARG A 600 -33.31 7.08 22.45
C ARG A 600 -32.97 8.09 21.33
N LEU A 601 -31.81 7.97 20.73
CA LEU A 601 -31.45 8.61 19.48
C LEU A 601 -31.18 7.54 18.43
N ALA A 602 -31.53 7.80 17.18
CA ALA A 602 -31.24 6.91 16.05
C ALA A 602 -31.05 7.75 14.76
N ILE A 603 -30.32 7.23 13.84
CA ILE A 603 -30.23 7.76 12.47
C ILE A 603 -31.52 7.31 11.76
N PRO A 604 -32.36 8.23 11.26
CA PRO A 604 -33.63 7.86 10.62
C PRO A 604 -33.35 7.20 9.26
N THR A 605 -34.12 6.16 8.92
CA THR A 605 -34.13 5.58 7.57
C THR A 605 -35.06 6.41 6.68
N PRO A 606 -34.69 6.74 5.45
CA PRO A 606 -35.59 7.46 4.53
C PRO A 606 -36.91 6.73 4.32
N ALA A 607 -38.00 7.46 4.40
CA ALA A 607 -39.34 6.89 4.21
C ALA A 607 -39.63 6.49 2.74
N ARG A 608 -38.94 7.13 1.81
CA ARG A 608 -38.97 6.83 0.36
C ARG A 608 -37.57 6.89 -0.20
N ARG A 609 -37.28 5.97 -1.14
CA ARG A 609 -36.03 5.99 -1.90
C ARG A 609 -36.18 6.96 -3.07
N ARG A 610 -35.09 7.69 -3.41
CA ARG A 610 -35.08 8.57 -4.60
C ARG A 610 -35.07 7.70 -5.85
N ALA A 611 -35.90 8.03 -6.83
CA ALA A 611 -35.94 7.36 -8.11
C ALA A 611 -34.78 7.77 -9.05
N GLY A 612 -34.02 8.79 -8.64
CA GLY A 612 -32.95 9.35 -9.43
C GLY A 612 -33.46 10.19 -10.62
N SER A 613 -32.57 10.47 -11.57
CA SER A 613 -32.87 11.27 -12.79
C SER A 613 -33.52 10.46 -13.92
N GLY A 614 -33.72 9.16 -13.74
CA GLY A 614 -34.13 8.23 -14.79
C GLY A 614 -33.00 7.87 -15.79
N LYS A 615 -31.80 8.41 -15.60
CA LYS A 615 -30.60 8.14 -16.39
C LYS A 615 -29.66 7.21 -15.64
N THR A 616 -28.89 6.42 -16.37
CA THR A 616 -27.98 5.41 -15.77
C THR A 616 -26.59 5.52 -16.35
N LEU A 617 -25.59 5.41 -15.51
CA LEU A 617 -24.21 5.18 -15.90
C LEU A 617 -23.94 3.68 -15.83
N ARG A 618 -23.57 3.05 -16.95
CA ARG A 618 -23.37 1.61 -17.05
C ARG A 618 -21.92 1.29 -17.34
N LEU A 619 -21.29 0.51 -16.45
CA LEU A 619 -19.98 -0.07 -16.63
C LEU A 619 -20.15 -1.52 -17.08
N GLU A 620 -19.50 -1.92 -18.17
CA GLU A 620 -19.60 -3.25 -18.78
C GLU A 620 -18.25 -3.98 -18.70
N GLY A 621 -18.27 -5.26 -18.32
CA GLY A 621 -17.15 -6.18 -18.47
C GLY A 621 -15.91 -5.86 -17.62
N ALA A 622 -16.05 -5.36 -16.41
CA ALA A 622 -14.90 -5.08 -15.54
C ALA A 622 -14.20 -6.37 -15.10
N ARG A 623 -12.87 -6.47 -15.39
CA ARG A 623 -12.05 -7.68 -15.15
C ARG A 623 -10.75 -7.39 -14.43
N GLU A 624 -10.59 -6.19 -13.86
CA GLU A 624 -9.38 -5.82 -13.17
C GLU A 624 -9.23 -6.58 -11.84
N HIS A 625 -8.02 -7.01 -11.50
CA HIS A 625 -7.67 -7.78 -10.32
C HIS A 625 -8.56 -9.03 -10.14
N ASN A 626 -9.37 -9.08 -9.07
CA ASN A 626 -10.25 -10.20 -8.78
C ASN A 626 -11.65 -10.08 -9.40
N LEU A 627 -11.97 -9.01 -10.13
CA LEU A 627 -13.27 -8.84 -10.77
C LEU A 627 -13.48 -9.86 -11.90
N LYS A 628 -14.66 -10.48 -11.91
CA LYS A 628 -15.03 -11.56 -12.84
C LYS A 628 -16.11 -11.10 -13.81
N ASP A 629 -15.70 -10.33 -14.82
CA ASP A 629 -16.58 -9.83 -15.88
C ASP A 629 -17.82 -9.11 -15.33
N VAL A 630 -17.56 -8.12 -14.46
CA VAL A 630 -18.61 -7.42 -13.73
C VAL A 630 -19.20 -6.32 -14.59
N SER A 631 -20.53 -6.36 -14.77
CA SER A 631 -21.31 -5.26 -15.33
C SER A 631 -22.27 -4.70 -14.31
N VAL A 632 -22.36 -3.36 -14.20
CA VAL A 632 -23.18 -2.69 -13.19
C VAL A 632 -23.84 -1.44 -13.73
N ASP A 633 -25.10 -1.25 -13.33
CA ASP A 633 -25.89 -0.05 -13.60
C ASP A 633 -25.92 0.85 -12.36
N LEU A 634 -25.55 2.10 -12.53
CA LEU A 634 -25.52 3.11 -11.48
C LEU A 634 -26.56 4.20 -11.79
N PRO A 635 -27.71 4.22 -11.08
CA PRO A 635 -28.75 5.22 -11.32
C PRO A 635 -28.26 6.61 -10.92
N LEU A 636 -28.33 7.57 -11.86
CA LEU A 636 -27.85 8.93 -11.64
C LEU A 636 -28.83 9.75 -10.80
N GLY A 637 -28.31 10.66 -9.97
CA GLY A 637 -29.12 11.47 -9.06
C GLY A 637 -29.54 10.71 -7.79
N THR A 638 -28.74 9.70 -7.37
CA THR A 638 -29.01 8.88 -6.18
C THR A 638 -27.79 8.76 -5.28
N LEU A 639 -27.99 8.32 -4.04
CA LEU A 639 -26.96 7.84 -3.13
C LEU A 639 -26.79 6.33 -3.35
N ILE A 640 -25.65 5.93 -3.87
CA ILE A 640 -25.32 4.53 -4.19
C ILE A 640 -24.28 4.01 -3.21
N ALA A 641 -24.61 2.94 -2.49
CA ALA A 641 -23.66 2.25 -1.61
C ALA A 641 -23.08 1.00 -2.30
N VAL A 642 -21.78 0.99 -2.50
CA VAL A 642 -21.03 -0.19 -2.96
C VAL A 642 -20.51 -0.92 -1.74
N THR A 643 -21.02 -2.12 -1.50
CA THR A 643 -20.79 -2.89 -0.28
C THR A 643 -20.35 -4.33 -0.56
N GLY A 644 -20.12 -5.14 0.47
CA GLY A 644 -19.68 -6.51 0.37
C GLY A 644 -18.53 -6.82 1.33
N VAL A 645 -18.17 -8.09 1.45
CA VAL A 645 -17.11 -8.56 2.35
C VAL A 645 -15.74 -7.93 2.04
N SER A 646 -14.82 -7.95 3.00
CA SER A 646 -13.46 -7.46 2.79
C SER A 646 -12.78 -8.25 1.66
N GLY A 647 -12.08 -7.54 0.74
CA GLY A 647 -11.46 -8.19 -0.42
C GLY A 647 -12.40 -8.58 -1.57
N ALA A 648 -13.71 -8.27 -1.53
CA ALA A 648 -14.66 -8.63 -2.58
C ALA A 648 -14.48 -7.88 -3.93
N GLY A 649 -13.61 -6.88 -3.99
CA GLY A 649 -13.35 -6.12 -5.23
C GLY A 649 -14.00 -4.74 -5.30
N LYS A 650 -14.59 -4.23 -4.20
CA LYS A 650 -15.25 -2.91 -4.16
C LYS A 650 -14.37 -1.76 -4.63
N SER A 651 -13.20 -1.60 -4.03
CA SER A 651 -12.26 -0.55 -4.37
C SER A 651 -11.68 -0.74 -5.79
N THR A 652 -11.56 -1.98 -6.26
CA THR A 652 -11.18 -2.28 -7.64
C THR A 652 -12.25 -1.77 -8.61
N LEU A 653 -13.52 -2.11 -8.38
CA LEU A 653 -14.63 -1.68 -9.24
C LEU A 653 -14.73 -0.15 -9.32
N VAL A 654 -14.67 0.51 -8.16
CA VAL A 654 -14.93 1.97 -8.08
C VAL A 654 -13.66 2.79 -8.33
N ASN A 655 -12.55 2.49 -7.63
CA ASN A 655 -11.35 3.32 -7.66
C ASN A 655 -10.39 2.96 -8.79
N ALA A 656 -10.29 1.67 -9.18
CA ALA A 656 -9.37 1.25 -10.24
C ALA A 656 -10.03 1.24 -11.62
N VAL A 657 -11.35 1.00 -11.74
CA VAL A 657 -12.03 0.93 -13.04
C VAL A 657 -12.94 2.14 -13.28
N LEU A 658 -14.02 2.30 -12.51
CA LEU A 658 -15.04 3.31 -12.76
C LEU A 658 -14.50 4.75 -12.75
N ARG A 659 -13.79 5.13 -11.69
CA ARG A 659 -13.28 6.49 -11.52
C ARG A 659 -12.28 6.88 -12.61
N PRO A 660 -11.24 6.08 -12.93
CA PRO A 660 -10.30 6.41 -14.00
C PRO A 660 -10.97 6.40 -15.37
N ALA A 661 -11.87 5.45 -15.66
CA ALA A 661 -12.60 5.39 -16.92
C ALA A 661 -13.44 6.65 -17.16
N LEU A 662 -14.20 7.08 -16.15
CA LEU A 662 -15.02 8.27 -16.24
C LEU A 662 -14.16 9.57 -16.27
N ALA A 663 -13.08 9.64 -15.50
CA ALA A 663 -12.15 10.78 -15.53
C ALA A 663 -11.46 10.92 -16.89
N ARG A 664 -11.10 9.80 -17.52
CA ARG A 664 -10.50 9.79 -18.87
C ARG A 664 -11.49 10.26 -19.91
N ALA A 665 -12.74 9.77 -19.85
CA ALA A 665 -13.79 10.13 -20.79
C ALA A 665 -14.21 11.61 -20.69
N LEU A 666 -14.28 12.18 -19.47
CA LEU A 666 -14.74 13.56 -19.24
C LEU A 666 -13.64 14.62 -19.34
N HIS A 667 -12.43 14.30 -18.89
CA HIS A 667 -11.38 15.30 -18.65
C HIS A 667 -10.03 14.93 -19.27
N GLY A 668 -9.92 13.83 -20.03
CA GLY A 668 -8.65 13.34 -20.56
C GLY A 668 -7.69 12.92 -19.43
N GLY A 669 -8.22 12.38 -18.32
CA GLY A 669 -7.41 11.95 -17.18
C GLY A 669 -6.32 10.96 -17.60
N GLN A 670 -5.13 11.09 -17.00
CA GLN A 670 -3.95 10.28 -17.34
C GLN A 670 -3.96 8.90 -16.70
N ASP A 671 -4.77 8.70 -15.64
CA ASP A 671 -4.89 7.39 -14.99
C ASP A 671 -5.44 6.36 -16.00
N VAL A 672 -4.72 5.26 -16.17
CA VAL A 672 -5.18 4.15 -17.01
C VAL A 672 -6.29 3.40 -16.24
N PRO A 673 -7.50 3.30 -16.80
CA PRO A 673 -8.56 2.52 -16.17
C PRO A 673 -8.22 1.03 -16.21
N GLY A 674 -8.60 0.31 -15.16
CA GLY A 674 -8.51 -1.15 -15.13
C GLY A 674 -9.32 -1.81 -16.27
N ALA A 675 -9.04 -3.06 -16.57
CA ALA A 675 -9.61 -3.81 -17.69
C ALA A 675 -11.15 -3.84 -17.62
N HIS A 676 -11.79 -3.30 -18.65
CA HIS A 676 -13.25 -3.27 -18.84
C HIS A 676 -13.59 -3.14 -20.34
N ASP A 677 -14.83 -3.46 -20.71
CA ASP A 677 -15.26 -3.40 -22.11
C ASP A 677 -15.74 -2.02 -22.52
N ALA A 678 -16.66 -1.43 -21.75
CA ALA A 678 -17.25 -0.13 -22.07
C ALA A 678 -17.78 0.61 -20.85
N LEU A 679 -17.87 1.94 -20.98
CA LEU A 679 -18.58 2.81 -20.04
C LEU A 679 -19.62 3.62 -20.85
N ARG A 680 -20.92 3.41 -20.57
CA ARG A 680 -22.04 4.06 -21.25
C ARG A 680 -22.78 5.04 -20.35
N GLY A 681 -23.42 6.07 -20.94
CA GLY A 681 -24.14 7.09 -20.19
C GLY A 681 -23.26 8.23 -19.68
N VAL A 682 -22.03 8.33 -20.17
CA VAL A 682 -21.06 9.39 -19.81
C VAL A 682 -21.57 10.79 -20.17
N GLU A 683 -22.36 10.91 -21.24
CA GLU A 683 -22.97 12.16 -21.70
C GLU A 683 -23.93 12.80 -20.69
N HIS A 684 -24.34 12.05 -19.67
CA HIS A 684 -25.22 12.53 -18.59
C HIS A 684 -24.44 13.09 -17.41
N VAL A 685 -23.11 12.96 -17.42
CA VAL A 685 -22.20 13.39 -16.36
C VAL A 685 -21.29 14.48 -16.88
N ASP A 686 -21.09 15.53 -16.13
CA ASP A 686 -20.18 16.63 -16.50
C ASP A 686 -18.84 16.56 -15.74
N LYS A 687 -18.81 15.91 -14.58
CA LYS A 687 -17.63 15.87 -13.74
C LYS A 687 -17.60 14.67 -12.81
N ILE A 688 -16.40 14.16 -12.53
CA ILE A 688 -16.17 13.19 -11.46
C ILE A 688 -15.22 13.76 -10.41
N ILE A 689 -15.54 13.56 -9.12
CA ILE A 689 -14.75 14.01 -7.97
C ILE A 689 -14.53 12.84 -7.04
N GLY A 690 -13.27 12.41 -6.90
CA GLY A 690 -12.87 11.42 -5.91
C GLY A 690 -12.48 12.09 -4.58
N ILE A 691 -13.07 11.63 -3.48
CA ILE A 691 -12.82 12.11 -2.12
C ILE A 691 -12.27 10.93 -1.30
N ASP A 692 -10.96 10.85 -1.20
CA ASP A 692 -10.22 9.80 -0.49
C ASP A 692 -9.69 10.29 0.87
N GLN A 693 -9.16 9.37 1.67
CA GLN A 693 -8.59 9.60 3.00
C GLN A 693 -7.14 10.13 2.98
N ARG A 694 -6.54 10.33 1.80
CA ARG A 694 -5.17 10.84 1.68
C ARG A 694 -5.05 12.23 2.29
N PRO A 695 -3.91 12.59 2.88
CA PRO A 695 -3.68 13.92 3.43
C PRO A 695 -3.99 15.04 2.43
N ILE A 696 -4.49 16.19 2.91
CA ILE A 696 -4.76 17.37 2.06
C ILE A 696 -3.50 18.07 1.56
N GLY A 697 -2.33 17.64 2.02
CA GLY A 697 -1.02 18.10 1.59
C GLY A 697 0.08 17.37 2.35
N ARG A 698 1.30 17.39 1.80
CA ARG A 698 2.45 16.66 2.35
C ARG A 698 3.30 17.48 3.33
N THR A 699 3.04 18.78 3.43
CA THR A 699 3.84 19.72 4.23
C THR A 699 3.02 20.34 5.36
N PRO A 700 3.65 20.80 6.44
CA PRO A 700 2.97 21.52 7.52
C PRO A 700 2.26 22.80 7.09
N ARG A 701 2.60 23.36 5.90
CA ARG A 701 1.94 24.57 5.32
C ARG A 701 0.52 24.28 4.85
N SER A 702 0.21 23.04 4.49
CA SER A 702 -1.15 22.67 4.14
C SER A 702 -2.00 22.52 5.41
N ASN A 703 -3.13 23.20 5.45
CA ASN A 703 -4.05 23.19 6.57
C ASN A 703 -5.51 23.38 6.08
N PRO A 704 -6.53 23.19 6.95
CA PRO A 704 -7.93 23.32 6.56
C PRO A 704 -8.26 24.65 5.88
N ALA A 705 -7.77 25.79 6.43
CA ALA A 705 -8.07 27.12 5.91
C ALA A 705 -7.46 27.36 4.51
N THR A 706 -6.23 26.89 4.26
CA THR A 706 -5.60 27.01 2.93
C THR A 706 -6.24 26.09 1.91
N TYR A 707 -6.55 24.86 2.29
CA TYR A 707 -7.14 23.90 1.37
C TYR A 707 -8.54 24.30 0.91
N THR A 708 -9.38 24.80 1.82
CA THR A 708 -10.73 25.29 1.52
C THR A 708 -10.75 26.70 0.92
N LYS A 709 -9.60 27.35 0.78
CA LYS A 709 -9.44 28.76 0.35
C LYS A 709 -10.05 29.81 1.29
N VAL A 710 -10.47 29.42 2.48
CA VAL A 710 -10.94 30.36 3.52
C VAL A 710 -9.85 31.35 3.91
N PHE A 711 -8.59 30.87 3.95
CA PHE A 711 -7.44 31.70 4.30
C PHE A 711 -7.17 32.82 3.29
N ASP A 712 -7.53 32.66 2.02
CA ASP A 712 -7.38 33.70 1.01
C ASP A 712 -8.30 34.89 1.37
N ALA A 713 -9.57 34.60 1.72
CA ALA A 713 -10.51 35.63 2.17
C ALA A 713 -10.12 36.25 3.53
N VAL A 714 -9.54 35.46 4.45
CA VAL A 714 -9.01 35.99 5.73
C VAL A 714 -7.86 36.95 5.49
N ARG A 715 -6.95 36.67 4.57
CA ARG A 715 -5.84 37.57 4.21
C ARG A 715 -6.34 38.89 3.64
N ASP A 716 -7.40 38.86 2.83
CA ASP A 716 -8.04 40.07 2.32
C ASP A 716 -8.61 40.94 3.46
N VAL A 717 -9.25 40.30 4.47
CA VAL A 717 -9.78 41.02 5.65
C VAL A 717 -8.64 41.69 6.43
N PHE A 718 -7.52 41.00 6.67
CA PHE A 718 -6.36 41.61 7.35
C PHE A 718 -5.76 42.78 6.55
N ALA A 719 -5.65 42.67 5.23
CA ALA A 719 -5.15 43.72 4.38
C ALA A 719 -6.06 44.96 4.37
N MET A 720 -7.34 44.82 4.72
CA MET A 720 -8.30 45.93 4.82
C MET A 720 -8.27 46.63 6.18
N THR A 721 -7.54 46.13 7.20
CA THR A 721 -7.42 46.81 8.50
C THR A 721 -6.70 48.12 8.40
N THR A 722 -6.95 49.04 9.33
CA THR A 722 -6.33 50.37 9.34
C THR A 722 -4.83 50.30 9.44
N GLU A 723 -4.31 49.45 10.34
CA GLU A 723 -2.87 49.22 10.51
C GLU A 723 -2.21 48.70 9.24
N ALA A 724 -2.81 47.67 8.58
CA ALA A 724 -2.27 47.11 7.34
C ALA A 724 -2.18 48.15 6.23
N ARG A 725 -3.21 49.00 6.08
CA ARG A 725 -3.22 50.10 5.10
C ARG A 725 -2.18 51.17 5.42
N THR A 726 -2.02 51.53 6.68
CA THR A 726 -1.00 52.47 7.14
C THR A 726 0.42 52.00 6.82
N PHE A 727 0.67 50.69 6.97
CA PHE A 727 1.98 50.09 6.66
C PHE A 727 2.13 49.66 5.19
N GLY A 728 1.13 49.87 4.33
CA GLY A 728 1.15 49.44 2.93
C GLY A 728 1.16 47.92 2.75
N TYR A 729 0.58 47.15 3.71
CA TYR A 729 0.57 45.69 3.70
C TYR A 729 -0.61 45.17 2.86
N GLY A 730 -0.30 44.56 1.70
CA GLY A 730 -1.29 43.82 0.91
C GLY A 730 -1.52 42.39 1.39
N PRO A 731 -2.47 41.64 0.80
CA PRO A 731 -2.83 40.28 1.20
C PRO A 731 -1.66 39.28 1.21
N GLY A 732 -0.63 39.50 0.36
CA GLY A 732 0.59 38.71 0.31
C GLY A 732 1.40 38.73 1.62
N ARG A 733 1.33 39.86 2.37
CA ARG A 733 2.01 40.01 3.67
C ARG A 733 1.52 39.00 4.70
N PHE A 734 0.23 38.68 4.66
CA PHE A 734 -0.42 37.70 5.57
C PHE A 734 -0.37 36.28 5.06
N SER A 735 0.54 35.96 4.11
CA SER A 735 0.78 34.62 3.62
C SER A 735 2.09 34.05 4.20
N PHE A 736 2.01 32.89 4.86
CA PHE A 736 3.20 32.17 5.31
C PHE A 736 3.96 31.44 4.17
N ASN A 737 3.44 31.45 2.93
CA ASN A 737 4.10 30.89 1.74
C ASN A 737 4.94 31.93 0.98
N VAL A 738 4.77 33.20 1.27
CA VAL A 738 5.40 34.32 0.53
C VAL A 738 6.41 35.02 1.43
N LYS A 739 7.57 35.38 0.87
CA LYS A 739 8.58 36.19 1.56
C LYS A 739 8.05 37.54 1.96
N GLY A 740 8.59 38.09 3.05
CA GLY A 740 8.23 39.41 3.59
C GLY A 740 7.32 39.38 4.81
N GLY A 741 6.30 38.50 4.86
CA GLY A 741 5.40 38.35 6.02
C GLY A 741 5.67 37.12 6.87
N ARG A 742 6.27 36.10 6.32
CA ARG A 742 6.57 34.82 7.00
C ARG A 742 7.79 34.92 7.90
N CYS A 743 7.92 33.99 8.83
CA CYS A 743 9.16 33.74 9.54
C CYS A 743 10.18 33.14 8.58
N GLU A 744 11.30 33.79 8.35
CA GLU A 744 12.31 33.29 7.40
C GLU A 744 13.14 32.13 8.00
N ALA A 745 13.21 31.99 9.35
CA ALA A 745 13.94 30.91 10.00
C ALA A 745 13.33 29.52 9.75
N CYS A 746 11.99 29.44 9.66
CA CYS A 746 11.26 28.20 9.31
C CYS A 746 10.54 28.32 7.96
N GLU A 747 10.79 29.37 7.21
CA GLU A 747 10.16 29.66 5.92
C GLU A 747 8.62 29.57 5.92
N GLY A 748 7.99 29.82 7.08
CA GLY A 748 6.54 29.76 7.27
C GLY A 748 6.00 28.39 7.68
N ASP A 749 6.82 27.38 7.86
CA ASP A 749 6.39 26.04 8.33
C ASP A 749 5.91 26.07 9.78
N GLY A 750 6.44 26.99 10.62
CA GLY A 750 6.20 27.02 12.05
C GLY A 750 7.00 25.98 12.82
N VAL A 751 7.55 25.01 12.13
CA VAL A 751 8.38 23.91 12.70
C VAL A 751 9.66 23.77 11.90
N ARG A 752 10.68 23.17 12.52
CA ARG A 752 11.89 22.69 11.86
C ARG A 752 11.84 21.18 11.77
N ARG A 753 12.11 20.63 10.62
CA ARG A 753 12.24 19.20 10.38
C ARG A 753 13.66 18.79 10.70
N ILE A 754 13.78 17.81 11.58
CA ILE A 754 15.05 17.14 11.90
C ILE A 754 14.98 15.78 11.21
N GLU A 755 15.80 15.61 10.17
CA GLU A 755 15.86 14.34 9.43
C GLU A 755 16.60 13.30 10.27
N MET A 756 15.91 12.19 10.53
CA MET A 756 16.44 11.05 11.29
C MET A 756 16.66 9.89 10.30
N HIS A 757 17.91 9.62 9.92
CA HIS A 757 18.26 8.66 8.85
C HIS A 757 17.63 7.26 9.02
N PHE A 758 17.34 6.81 10.23
CA PHE A 758 16.82 5.48 10.54
C PHE A 758 15.45 5.50 11.26
N LEU A 759 14.97 6.67 11.64
CA LEU A 759 13.70 6.87 12.35
C LEU A 759 12.81 7.84 11.57
N ALA A 760 11.55 7.95 11.97
CA ALA A 760 10.67 8.97 11.42
C ALA A 760 11.19 10.37 11.74
N ASP A 761 11.08 11.30 10.79
CA ASP A 761 11.48 12.69 10.98
C ASP A 761 10.78 13.34 12.17
N VAL A 762 11.53 14.09 12.96
CA VAL A 762 11.01 14.84 14.10
C VAL A 762 10.75 16.29 13.70
N PHE A 763 9.57 16.80 14.04
CA PHE A 763 9.18 18.18 13.82
C PHE A 763 9.21 18.95 15.15
N VAL A 764 10.13 19.89 15.29
CA VAL A 764 10.28 20.71 16.48
C VAL A 764 9.75 22.12 16.21
N PRO A 765 9.00 22.76 17.14
CA PRO A 765 8.58 24.15 16.97
C PRO A 765 9.75 25.09 16.66
N CYS A 766 9.55 26.00 15.72
CA CYS A 766 10.59 26.99 15.37
C CYS A 766 10.89 27.90 16.56
N GLU A 767 12.12 27.98 17.01
CA GLU A 767 12.55 28.78 18.15
C GLU A 767 12.29 30.27 17.95
N VAL A 768 12.41 30.78 16.71
CA VAL A 768 12.24 32.21 16.38
C VAL A 768 10.77 32.62 16.43
N CYS A 769 9.88 31.93 15.71
CA CYS A 769 8.47 32.28 15.69
C CYS A 769 7.61 31.50 16.67
N ARG A 770 8.16 30.53 17.40
CA ARG A 770 7.47 29.67 18.37
C ARG A 770 6.19 29.04 17.82
N GLY A 771 6.25 28.53 16.58
CA GLY A 771 5.12 27.94 15.89
C GLY A 771 4.18 28.91 15.17
N ARG A 772 4.34 30.24 15.34
CA ARG A 772 3.42 31.26 14.82
C ARG A 772 3.51 31.51 13.31
N ARG A 773 4.55 31.01 12.63
CA ARG A 773 4.73 31.04 11.15
C ARG A 773 5.05 32.40 10.54
N PHE A 774 4.77 33.50 11.20
CA PHE A 774 4.94 34.88 10.73
C PHE A 774 6.03 35.61 11.48
N ASN A 775 6.52 36.72 10.91
CA ASN A 775 7.40 37.62 11.58
C ASN A 775 6.62 38.64 12.48
N ASP A 776 7.31 39.22 13.46
CA ASP A 776 6.67 40.10 14.44
C ASP A 776 6.00 41.32 13.81
N ALA A 777 6.54 41.88 12.71
CA ALA A 777 5.94 43.02 12.03
C ALA A 777 4.56 42.68 11.43
N THR A 778 4.37 41.48 10.92
CA THR A 778 3.08 40.97 10.42
C THR A 778 2.11 40.70 11.58
N LEU A 779 2.60 40.19 12.72
CA LEU A 779 1.79 39.86 13.90
C LEU A 779 1.30 41.11 14.68
N ARG A 780 1.84 42.31 14.40
CA ARG A 780 1.33 43.58 14.96
C ARG A 780 -0.03 43.96 14.43
N VAL A 781 -0.35 43.55 13.19
CA VAL A 781 -1.66 43.84 12.59
C VAL A 781 -2.74 42.95 13.21
N ARG A 782 -3.80 43.61 13.71
CA ARG A 782 -4.89 42.89 14.43
C ARG A 782 -6.25 43.12 13.76
N PHE A 783 -7.05 42.06 13.73
CA PHE A 783 -8.46 42.10 13.38
C PHE A 783 -9.29 41.65 14.57
N LYS A 784 -10.15 42.53 15.11
CA LYS A 784 -10.92 42.28 16.35
C LYS A 784 -10.04 41.83 17.54
N GLY A 785 -8.86 42.40 17.67
CA GLY A 785 -7.92 42.08 18.73
C GLY A 785 -7.04 40.87 18.48
N LEU A 786 -7.27 40.08 17.42
CA LEU A 786 -6.51 38.88 17.07
C LEU A 786 -5.55 39.13 15.93
N ASP A 787 -4.33 38.63 15.99
CA ASP A 787 -3.40 38.59 14.88
C ASP A 787 -3.66 37.38 13.96
N VAL A 788 -2.98 37.33 12.83
CA VAL A 788 -3.20 36.29 11.80
C VAL A 788 -2.81 34.90 12.28
N ALA A 789 -1.84 34.74 13.19
CA ALA A 789 -1.46 33.45 13.76
C ALA A 789 -2.48 32.98 14.81
N GLU A 790 -2.98 33.90 15.64
CA GLU A 790 -4.06 33.64 16.59
C GLU A 790 -5.34 33.18 15.85
N VAL A 791 -5.66 33.82 14.71
CA VAL A 791 -6.79 33.41 13.86
C VAL A 791 -6.60 31.98 13.30
N LEU A 792 -5.39 31.60 12.88
CA LEU A 792 -5.12 30.25 12.44
C LEU A 792 -5.23 29.20 13.58
N ASP A 793 -5.06 29.64 14.83
CA ASP A 793 -5.21 28.78 16.00
C ASP A 793 -6.65 28.64 16.50
N LEU A 794 -7.58 29.46 15.96
CA LEU A 794 -8.99 29.34 16.30
C LEU A 794 -9.61 28.05 15.77
N PRO A 795 -10.44 27.35 16.58
CA PRO A 795 -11.39 26.36 16.08
C PRO A 795 -12.38 26.99 15.08
N VAL A 796 -12.85 26.22 14.11
CA VAL A 796 -13.82 26.66 13.10
C VAL A 796 -15.06 27.29 13.74
N THR A 797 -15.57 26.75 14.86
CA THR A 797 -16.73 27.29 15.59
C THR A 797 -16.49 28.72 16.11
N GLN A 798 -15.32 28.97 16.70
CA GLN A 798 -14.95 30.31 17.18
C GLN A 798 -14.66 31.27 16.00
N ALA A 799 -14.05 30.76 14.94
CA ALA A 799 -13.83 31.55 13.74
C ALA A 799 -15.16 32.02 13.10
N LEU A 800 -16.23 31.23 13.15
CA LEU A 800 -17.57 31.64 12.72
C LEU A 800 -18.10 32.88 13.46
N GLU A 801 -17.81 33.00 14.75
CA GLU A 801 -18.22 34.16 15.58
C GLU A 801 -17.36 35.38 15.23
N VAL A 802 -16.03 35.21 15.13
CA VAL A 802 -15.10 36.29 14.77
C VAL A 802 -15.45 36.90 13.39
N PHE A 803 -15.71 36.03 12.41
CA PHE A 803 -15.97 36.41 11.02
C PHE A 803 -17.47 36.49 10.66
N ALA A 804 -18.39 36.55 11.65
CA ALA A 804 -19.83 36.60 11.41
C ALA A 804 -20.30 37.65 10.39
N ASN A 805 -19.61 38.81 10.31
CA ASN A 805 -19.92 39.89 9.40
C ASN A 805 -19.01 39.91 8.15
N GLN A 806 -18.33 38.81 7.81
CA GLN A 806 -17.44 38.73 6.65
C GLN A 806 -17.99 37.74 5.60
N PRO A 807 -18.75 38.24 4.60
CA PRO A 807 -19.51 37.41 3.67
C PRO A 807 -18.63 36.52 2.78
N ARG A 808 -17.35 36.85 2.58
CA ARG A 808 -16.41 36.03 1.81
C ARG A 808 -15.78 34.90 2.63
N VAL A 809 -15.69 35.04 3.95
CA VAL A 809 -15.08 34.03 4.86
C VAL A 809 -16.14 33.04 5.35
N LEU A 810 -17.34 33.55 5.67
CA LEU A 810 -18.39 32.81 6.34
C LEU A 810 -18.85 31.52 5.63
N PRO A 811 -19.06 31.46 4.30
CA PRO A 811 -19.52 30.25 3.63
C PRO A 811 -18.59 29.07 3.81
N GLY A 812 -17.27 29.27 3.64
CA GLY A 812 -16.29 28.21 3.81
C GLY A 812 -16.17 27.71 5.25
N LEU A 813 -16.31 28.60 6.25
CA LEU A 813 -16.36 28.20 7.65
C LEU A 813 -17.63 27.40 7.98
N ARG A 814 -18.79 27.78 7.42
CA ARG A 814 -20.06 27.06 7.60
C ARG A 814 -19.98 25.65 7.04
N THR A 815 -19.44 25.47 5.83
CA THR A 815 -19.30 24.13 5.26
C THR A 815 -18.36 23.24 6.08
N LEU A 816 -17.28 23.78 6.65
CA LEU A 816 -16.42 23.03 7.59
C LEU A 816 -17.16 22.62 8.86
N ALA A 817 -18.00 23.49 9.42
CA ALA A 817 -18.82 23.15 10.59
C ALA A 817 -19.91 22.11 10.27
N GLU A 818 -20.57 22.24 9.12
CA GLU A 818 -21.62 21.33 8.65
C GLU A 818 -21.13 19.90 8.45
N VAL A 819 -19.89 19.70 7.96
CA VAL A 819 -19.29 18.37 7.86
C VAL A 819 -18.75 17.83 9.19
N GLY A 820 -19.07 18.50 10.32
CA GLY A 820 -18.69 18.05 11.65
C GLY A 820 -17.26 18.41 12.08
N LEU A 821 -16.58 19.36 11.41
CA LEU A 821 -15.22 19.80 11.71
C LEU A 821 -15.14 21.10 12.50
N GLY A 822 -16.21 21.45 13.23
CA GLY A 822 -16.27 22.69 14.02
C GLY A 822 -15.18 22.82 15.09
N TYR A 823 -14.69 21.72 15.60
CA TYR A 823 -13.62 21.66 16.61
C TYR A 823 -12.22 21.87 16.04
N LEU A 824 -12.03 21.69 14.73
CA LEU A 824 -10.72 21.69 14.08
C LEU A 824 -10.15 23.10 14.03
N LYS A 825 -8.87 23.27 14.34
CA LYS A 825 -8.19 24.56 14.18
C LYS A 825 -7.99 24.90 12.69
N LEU A 826 -8.17 26.15 12.31
CA LEU A 826 -8.02 26.60 10.93
C LEU A 826 -6.62 26.33 10.35
N GLY A 827 -5.59 26.52 11.16
CA GLY A 827 -4.18 26.33 10.79
C GLY A 827 -3.61 24.96 11.13
N GLN A 828 -4.43 23.96 11.53
CA GLN A 828 -3.93 22.63 11.89
C GLN A 828 -3.14 22.00 10.74
N PRO A 829 -1.88 21.58 10.96
CA PRO A 829 -1.04 21.00 9.89
C PRO A 829 -1.63 19.73 9.31
N SER A 830 -1.57 19.57 7.99
CA SER A 830 -2.08 18.37 7.29
C SER A 830 -1.56 17.03 7.84
N PRO A 831 -0.29 16.89 8.21
CA PRO A 831 0.22 15.62 8.76
C PRO A 831 -0.38 15.22 10.12
N THR A 832 -1.02 16.15 10.83
CA THR A 832 -1.66 15.89 12.15
C THR A 832 -3.15 15.55 12.03
N LEU A 833 -3.71 15.60 10.82
CA LEU A 833 -5.11 15.27 10.56
C LEU A 833 -5.28 13.76 10.43
N SER A 834 -6.39 13.25 10.96
CA SER A 834 -6.83 11.88 10.66
C SER A 834 -7.29 11.75 9.20
N GLY A 835 -7.30 10.52 8.66
CA GLY A 835 -7.80 10.27 7.29
C GLY A 835 -9.24 10.74 7.08
N GLY A 836 -10.12 10.52 8.06
CA GLY A 836 -11.51 10.97 8.03
C GLY A 836 -11.64 12.50 8.10
N GLU A 837 -10.80 13.21 8.87
CA GLU A 837 -10.77 14.67 8.89
C GLU A 837 -10.32 15.23 7.54
N ALA A 838 -9.25 14.68 6.95
CA ALA A 838 -8.76 15.07 5.63
C ALA A 838 -9.85 14.89 4.56
N GLN A 839 -10.57 13.78 4.58
CA GLN A 839 -11.67 13.49 3.68
C GLN A 839 -12.82 14.48 3.82
N ARG A 840 -13.23 14.80 5.05
CA ARG A 840 -14.29 15.80 5.33
C ARG A 840 -13.89 17.21 4.94
N ILE A 841 -12.61 17.59 5.06
CA ILE A 841 -12.11 18.87 4.56
C ILE A 841 -12.23 18.95 3.02
N LYS A 842 -11.91 17.86 2.32
CA LYS A 842 -12.09 17.76 0.85
C LYS A 842 -13.57 17.90 0.48
N LEU A 843 -14.45 17.23 1.21
CA LEU A 843 -15.89 17.33 1.03
C LEU A 843 -16.39 18.77 1.26
N ALA A 844 -15.96 19.44 2.35
CA ALA A 844 -16.30 20.83 2.64
C ALA A 844 -15.90 21.78 1.52
N ARG A 845 -14.71 21.57 0.91
CA ARG A 845 -14.27 22.35 -0.23
C ARG A 845 -15.17 22.17 -1.46
N GLU A 846 -15.63 20.96 -1.74
CA GLU A 846 -16.51 20.71 -2.89
C GLU A 846 -17.91 21.29 -2.64
N LEU A 847 -18.43 21.21 -1.43
CA LEU A 847 -19.71 21.83 -1.02
C LEU A 847 -19.71 23.36 -1.12
N SER A 848 -18.54 24.01 -1.01
CA SER A 848 -18.43 25.45 -1.12
C SER A 848 -18.43 25.97 -2.58
N LYS A 849 -18.43 25.06 -3.57
CA LYS A 849 -18.47 25.39 -4.99
C LYS A 849 -19.90 25.38 -5.54
N PRO A 850 -20.20 26.13 -6.62
CA PRO A 850 -21.47 25.98 -7.34
C PRO A 850 -21.66 24.54 -7.83
N MET A 851 -22.84 23.99 -7.63
CA MET A 851 -23.20 22.62 -8.03
C MET A 851 -23.87 22.65 -9.41
N THR A 852 -23.49 21.72 -10.29
CA THR A 852 -24.07 21.59 -11.64
C THR A 852 -25.24 20.64 -11.67
N GLY A 853 -25.44 19.78 -10.66
CA GLY A 853 -26.48 18.75 -10.62
C GLY A 853 -26.19 17.52 -11.49
N ARG A 854 -25.01 17.43 -12.09
CA ARG A 854 -24.61 16.27 -12.93
C ARG A 854 -23.20 15.74 -12.58
N THR A 855 -22.74 16.05 -11.36
CA THR A 855 -21.44 15.58 -10.86
C THR A 855 -21.57 14.22 -10.19
N VAL A 856 -20.62 13.31 -10.47
CA VAL A 856 -20.46 12.06 -9.75
C VAL A 856 -19.41 12.24 -8.67
N TYR A 857 -19.80 12.09 -7.40
CA TYR A 857 -18.90 12.06 -6.25
C TYR A 857 -18.61 10.61 -5.87
N VAL A 858 -17.34 10.28 -5.69
CA VAL A 858 -16.88 8.96 -5.25
C VAL A 858 -16.21 9.12 -3.89
N LEU A 859 -16.74 8.47 -2.86
CA LEU A 859 -16.19 8.49 -1.51
C LEU A 859 -15.79 7.07 -1.09
N ASP A 860 -14.60 6.94 -0.50
CA ASP A 860 -14.08 5.66 -0.02
C ASP A 860 -14.11 5.65 1.50
N GLU A 861 -14.95 4.78 2.09
CA GLU A 861 -15.16 4.61 3.53
C GLU A 861 -15.29 5.93 4.31
N PRO A 862 -16.26 6.82 3.96
CA PRO A 862 -16.35 8.15 4.56
C PRO A 862 -16.78 8.15 6.04
N THR A 863 -17.16 7.01 6.60
CA THR A 863 -17.58 6.86 8.00
C THR A 863 -16.43 6.57 8.96
N THR A 864 -15.21 6.39 8.45
CA THR A 864 -14.01 6.12 9.24
C THR A 864 -13.83 7.15 10.36
N GLY A 865 -13.71 6.68 11.60
CA GLY A 865 -13.48 7.53 12.78
C GLY A 865 -14.68 8.39 13.21
N LEU A 866 -15.90 8.06 12.77
CA LEU A 866 -17.08 8.84 13.07
C LEU A 866 -17.92 8.22 14.21
N HIS A 867 -18.20 9.03 15.21
CA HIS A 867 -19.23 8.75 16.16
C HIS A 867 -20.63 8.83 15.50
N PHE A 868 -21.63 8.14 16.05
CA PHE A 868 -23.02 8.13 15.53
C PHE A 868 -23.60 9.52 15.21
N ASP A 869 -23.30 10.54 16.03
CA ASP A 869 -23.76 11.91 15.78
C ASP A 869 -23.06 12.57 14.59
N ASP A 870 -21.78 12.31 14.42
CA ASP A 870 -21.02 12.84 13.27
C ASP A 870 -21.41 12.11 11.99
N LEU A 871 -21.73 10.81 12.07
CA LEU A 871 -22.30 10.05 10.95
C LEU A 871 -23.65 10.64 10.49
N ARG A 872 -24.51 11.02 11.42
CA ARG A 872 -25.77 11.71 11.10
C ARG A 872 -25.55 13.02 10.34
N LYS A 873 -24.54 13.81 10.74
CA LYS A 873 -24.15 15.05 10.03
C LYS A 873 -23.63 14.74 8.64
N LEU A 874 -22.76 13.73 8.49
CA LEU A 874 -22.24 13.32 7.19
C LEU A 874 -23.39 12.90 6.24
N LEU A 875 -24.30 12.05 6.67
CA LEU A 875 -25.46 11.64 5.86
C LEU A 875 -26.29 12.83 5.40
N HIS A 876 -26.55 13.81 6.28
CA HIS A 876 -27.25 15.04 5.89
C HIS A 876 -26.50 15.81 4.77
N VAL A 877 -25.18 15.84 4.82
CA VAL A 877 -24.35 16.46 3.78
C VAL A 877 -24.42 15.69 2.46
N LEU A 878 -24.37 14.35 2.49
CA LEU A 878 -24.49 13.51 1.31
C LEU A 878 -25.88 13.66 0.67
N ASP A 879 -26.94 13.71 1.49
CA ASP A 879 -28.30 13.96 1.03
C ASP A 879 -28.42 15.29 0.29
N ARG A 880 -27.83 16.37 0.81
CA ARG A 880 -27.81 17.69 0.14
C ARG A 880 -27.13 17.64 -1.23
N LEU A 881 -26.06 16.85 -1.39
CA LEU A 881 -25.42 16.68 -2.70
C LEU A 881 -26.37 15.98 -3.68
N VAL A 882 -27.03 14.93 -3.24
CA VAL A 882 -27.99 14.18 -4.07
C VAL A 882 -29.23 15.02 -4.39
N ASP A 883 -29.77 15.73 -3.41
CA ASP A 883 -30.94 16.61 -3.60
C ASP A 883 -30.67 17.78 -4.57
N ALA A 884 -29.38 18.17 -4.72
CA ALA A 884 -28.93 19.09 -5.75
C ALA A 884 -28.78 18.44 -7.15
N GLY A 885 -29.21 17.18 -7.33
CA GLY A 885 -29.20 16.44 -8.61
C GLY A 885 -27.93 15.63 -8.87
N ASN A 886 -26.92 15.68 -8.00
CA ASN A 886 -25.67 14.96 -8.19
C ASN A 886 -25.82 13.46 -7.83
N THR A 887 -24.88 12.65 -8.30
CA THR A 887 -24.78 11.24 -7.93
C THR A 887 -23.68 11.05 -6.89
N VAL A 888 -23.95 10.33 -5.83
CA VAL A 888 -22.95 10.04 -4.79
C VAL A 888 -22.76 8.54 -4.69
N VAL A 889 -21.55 8.06 -5.00
CA VAL A 889 -21.14 6.66 -4.87
C VAL A 889 -20.25 6.53 -3.65
N VAL A 890 -20.65 5.73 -2.67
CA VAL A 890 -19.88 5.48 -1.45
C VAL A 890 -19.48 4.01 -1.38
N ILE A 891 -18.20 3.74 -1.13
CA ILE A 891 -17.75 2.39 -0.72
C ILE A 891 -17.95 2.33 0.78
N GLU A 892 -18.79 1.40 1.27
CA GLU A 892 -19.15 1.39 2.68
C GLU A 892 -19.45 0.01 3.25
N HIS A 893 -19.18 -0.09 4.58
CA HIS A 893 -19.52 -1.24 5.39
C HIS A 893 -20.51 -0.91 6.53
N HIS A 894 -20.64 0.38 6.85
CA HIS A 894 -21.48 0.83 7.96
C HIS A 894 -22.97 0.69 7.63
N LEU A 895 -23.68 -0.18 8.37
CA LEU A 895 -25.09 -0.51 8.11
C LEU A 895 -26.02 0.72 8.10
N ASP A 896 -25.74 1.74 8.93
CA ASP A 896 -26.54 2.96 8.95
C ASP A 896 -26.44 3.76 7.65
N VAL A 897 -25.29 3.73 6.95
CA VAL A 897 -25.16 4.36 5.64
C VAL A 897 -25.84 3.52 4.57
N ILE A 898 -25.58 2.21 4.58
CA ILE A 898 -26.15 1.29 3.58
C ILE A 898 -27.69 1.33 3.62
N ARG A 899 -28.30 1.31 4.81
CA ARG A 899 -29.76 1.41 4.94
C ARG A 899 -30.33 2.78 4.58
N CYS A 900 -29.52 3.84 4.54
CA CYS A 900 -29.92 5.17 4.09
C CYS A 900 -29.69 5.40 2.59
N ALA A 901 -28.94 4.54 1.90
CA ALA A 901 -28.72 4.65 0.47
C ALA A 901 -30.00 4.43 -0.36
N ASP A 902 -30.07 5.05 -1.54
CA ASP A 902 -31.14 4.84 -2.50
C ASP A 902 -30.95 3.54 -3.29
N HIS A 903 -29.69 3.22 -3.60
CA HIS A 903 -29.30 2.03 -4.35
C HIS A 903 -28.07 1.36 -3.71
N VAL A 904 -28.03 0.05 -3.72
CA VAL A 904 -26.94 -0.76 -3.16
C VAL A 904 -26.39 -1.67 -4.25
N VAL A 905 -25.08 -1.77 -4.34
CA VAL A 905 -24.34 -2.75 -5.16
C VAL A 905 -23.51 -3.61 -4.21
N ASP A 906 -23.91 -4.86 -4.04
CA ASP A 906 -23.25 -5.80 -3.11
C ASP A 906 -22.33 -6.76 -3.87
N LEU A 907 -21.03 -6.71 -3.56
CA LEU A 907 -20.00 -7.57 -4.16
C LEU A 907 -19.65 -8.73 -3.23
N GLY A 908 -19.34 -9.87 -3.82
CA GLY A 908 -19.00 -11.08 -3.10
C GLY A 908 -18.83 -12.29 -4.03
N PRO A 909 -19.23 -13.48 -3.54
CA PRO A 909 -19.73 -13.79 -2.18
C PRO A 909 -18.63 -13.71 -1.10
N GLU A 910 -17.36 -13.97 -1.46
CA GLU A 910 -16.20 -13.98 -0.57
C GLU A 910 -15.17 -12.91 -0.98
N GLY A 911 -14.03 -12.86 -0.29
CA GLY A 911 -12.87 -12.05 -0.66
C GLY A 911 -11.90 -12.79 -1.60
N GLY A 912 -11.00 -12.05 -2.25
CA GLY A 912 -9.99 -12.61 -3.15
C GLY A 912 -10.58 -13.28 -4.39
N ASP A 913 -10.02 -14.41 -4.79
CA ASP A 913 -10.43 -15.13 -6.02
C ASP A 913 -11.83 -15.74 -5.93
N ALA A 914 -12.33 -16.01 -4.73
CA ALA A 914 -13.70 -16.46 -4.52
C ALA A 914 -14.74 -15.30 -4.57
N GLY A 915 -14.27 -14.06 -4.65
CA GLY A 915 -15.08 -12.85 -4.79
C GLY A 915 -15.20 -12.33 -6.22
N GLY A 916 -15.30 -11.01 -6.35
CA GLY A 916 -15.25 -10.31 -7.63
C GLY A 916 -16.50 -10.43 -8.49
N ARG A 917 -17.66 -10.76 -7.89
CA ARG A 917 -18.95 -10.84 -8.56
C ARG A 917 -19.98 -9.94 -7.88
N ILE A 918 -20.98 -9.49 -8.61
CA ILE A 918 -22.15 -8.85 -8.03
C ILE A 918 -23.08 -9.94 -7.47
N VAL A 919 -23.36 -9.87 -6.18
CA VAL A 919 -24.27 -10.78 -5.47
C VAL A 919 -25.70 -10.25 -5.49
N ALA A 920 -25.86 -8.94 -5.31
CA ALA A 920 -27.13 -8.27 -5.31
C ALA A 920 -27.02 -6.81 -5.72
N THR A 921 -28.04 -6.29 -6.41
CA THR A 921 -28.23 -4.86 -6.70
C THR A 921 -29.68 -4.48 -6.47
N GLY A 922 -29.93 -3.23 -6.13
CA GLY A 922 -31.27 -2.71 -5.90
C GLY A 922 -31.36 -1.81 -4.66
N THR A 923 -32.55 -1.56 -4.19
CA THR A 923 -32.79 -0.85 -2.93
C THR A 923 -32.29 -1.66 -1.74
N PRO A 924 -31.97 -1.03 -0.61
CA PRO A 924 -31.59 -1.75 0.62
C PRO A 924 -32.58 -2.86 1.00
N GLU A 925 -33.88 -2.64 0.79
CA GLU A 925 -34.95 -3.60 1.07
C GLU A 925 -34.89 -4.82 0.13
N GLU A 926 -34.53 -4.63 -1.13
CA GLU A 926 -34.37 -5.71 -2.11
C GLU A 926 -33.15 -6.54 -1.81
N VAL A 927 -31.99 -5.89 -1.56
CA VAL A 927 -30.74 -6.58 -1.19
C VAL A 927 -30.91 -7.38 0.10
N ALA A 928 -31.67 -6.87 1.09
CA ALA A 928 -31.97 -7.59 2.34
C ALA A 928 -32.74 -8.90 2.12
N ARG A 929 -33.40 -9.11 0.97
CA ARG A 929 -34.14 -10.35 0.65
C ARG A 929 -33.27 -11.41 -0.02
N VAL A 930 -32.10 -11.02 -0.55
CA VAL A 930 -31.21 -11.94 -1.26
C VAL A 930 -30.52 -12.87 -0.27
N ALA A 931 -30.76 -14.16 -0.37
CA ALA A 931 -30.26 -15.15 0.59
C ALA A 931 -28.73 -15.31 0.55
N GLY A 932 -28.11 -15.13 -0.62
CA GLY A 932 -26.64 -15.25 -0.83
C GLY A 932 -25.85 -14.02 -0.40
N SER A 933 -26.50 -12.90 -0.05
CA SER A 933 -25.86 -11.66 0.36
C SER A 933 -25.53 -11.67 1.87
N HIS A 934 -24.26 -11.63 2.21
CA HIS A 934 -23.83 -11.42 3.59
C HIS A 934 -24.31 -10.06 4.11
N THR A 935 -24.11 -9.01 3.34
CA THR A 935 -24.62 -7.66 3.65
C THR A 935 -26.13 -7.66 3.84
N GLY A 936 -26.87 -8.33 2.94
CA GLY A 936 -28.34 -8.44 3.03
C GLY A 936 -28.84 -9.08 4.32
N ARG A 937 -28.12 -10.06 4.86
CA ARG A 937 -28.42 -10.69 6.13
C ARG A 937 -28.41 -9.67 7.29
N PHE A 938 -27.33 -8.89 7.43
CA PHE A 938 -27.21 -7.89 8.49
C PHE A 938 -28.13 -6.68 8.24
N LEU A 939 -28.30 -6.29 6.99
CA LEU A 939 -29.18 -5.19 6.60
C LEU A 939 -30.63 -5.47 6.94
N ARG A 940 -31.09 -6.71 6.80
CA ARG A 940 -32.46 -7.15 7.20
C ARG A 940 -32.72 -6.88 8.66
N GLU A 941 -31.77 -7.14 9.53
CA GLU A 941 -31.89 -6.87 10.97
C GLU A 941 -31.86 -5.36 11.25
N ALA A 942 -30.93 -4.63 10.63
CA ALA A 942 -30.80 -3.18 10.77
C ALA A 942 -32.09 -2.45 10.32
N LEU A 943 -32.71 -2.89 9.22
CA LEU A 943 -34.00 -2.32 8.76
C LEU A 943 -35.17 -2.61 9.69
N ARG A 944 -35.20 -3.78 10.33
CA ARG A 944 -36.25 -4.11 11.34
C ARG A 944 -36.14 -3.26 12.60
N GLN A 945 -34.93 -2.93 13.02
CA GLN A 945 -34.66 -2.13 14.22
C GLN A 945 -34.80 -0.61 13.95
N ALA A 946 -34.80 -0.19 12.68
CA ALA A 946 -34.84 1.21 12.31
C ALA A 946 -36.22 1.84 12.53
N LYS A 947 -36.24 3.02 13.18
CA LYS A 947 -37.44 3.86 13.21
C LYS A 947 -37.57 4.60 11.89
N PRO A 948 -38.73 4.57 11.20
CA PRO A 948 -38.92 5.37 9.99
C PRO A 948 -38.80 6.86 10.33
N ALA A 949 -38.27 7.65 9.39
CA ALA A 949 -38.26 9.09 9.52
C ALA A 949 -39.71 9.59 9.68
N ALA A 950 -39.99 10.46 10.67
CA ALA A 950 -41.27 11.10 10.78
C ALA A 950 -41.53 11.86 9.47
N THR A 951 -42.66 11.57 8.83
CA THR A 951 -43.09 12.29 7.63
C THR A 951 -43.08 13.79 7.94
N PRO A 952 -42.42 14.65 7.14
CA PRO A 952 -42.48 16.08 7.38
C PRO A 952 -43.92 16.51 7.39
N ARG A 953 -44.43 17.02 8.53
CA ARG A 953 -45.75 17.67 8.58
C ARG A 953 -45.67 18.78 7.54
N ALA A 954 -46.55 18.72 6.54
CA ALA A 954 -46.74 19.80 5.60
C ALA A 954 -46.85 21.10 6.39
N PRO A 955 -46.19 22.20 5.98
CA PRO A 955 -46.28 23.47 6.68
C PRO A 955 -47.76 23.82 6.78
N ARG A 956 -48.27 23.96 8.02
CA ARG A 956 -49.63 24.43 8.22
C ARG A 956 -49.72 25.78 7.48
N ARG A 957 -50.61 25.82 6.46
CA ARG A 957 -50.94 27.09 5.84
C ARG A 957 -51.35 28.06 6.99
N PRO A 958 -50.76 29.27 7.03
CA PRO A 958 -51.19 30.25 8.02
C PRO A 958 -52.69 30.46 7.87
N ALA A 959 -53.42 30.43 9.00
CA ALA A 959 -54.83 30.71 9.04
C ALA A 959 -55.05 32.10 8.41
N PRO A 960 -56.08 32.27 7.55
CA PRO A 960 -56.37 33.56 7.00
C PRO A 960 -56.67 34.56 8.16
N PRO A 961 -56.20 35.80 8.06
CA PRO A 961 -56.44 36.80 9.08
C PRO A 961 -57.98 37.01 9.26
N PRO A 962 -58.44 37.22 10.51
CA PRO A 962 -59.88 37.45 10.75
C PRO A 962 -60.38 38.68 9.93
N ARG A 963 -61.45 38.47 9.18
CA ARG A 963 -62.11 39.56 8.46
C ARG A 963 -62.50 40.64 9.45
N ALA A 964 -61.98 41.86 9.27
CA ALA A 964 -62.43 43.04 10.00
C ALA A 964 -63.93 43.24 9.76
N ALA A 965 -64.70 43.28 10.86
CA ALA A 965 -66.10 43.62 10.84
C ALA A 965 -66.19 45.12 10.47
N VAL A 966 -66.78 45.42 9.30
CA VAL A 966 -67.15 46.73 8.93
C VAL A 966 -68.33 47.18 9.77
N ALA A 967 -68.13 48.05 10.76
CA ALA A 967 -69.20 48.66 11.51
C ALA A 967 -69.95 49.67 10.59
N ALA A 968 -71.18 49.35 10.30
CA ALA A 968 -72.05 50.30 9.64
C ALA A 968 -72.43 51.41 10.63
N GLY A 969 -71.86 52.60 10.46
CA GLY A 969 -72.36 53.81 11.19
C GLY A 969 -73.59 54.33 10.53
N HIS A 970 -74.64 54.33 11.26
CA HIS A 970 -75.85 55.16 10.94
C HIS A 970 -75.53 56.63 11.26
N LEU A 971 -75.62 57.43 10.23
CA LEU A 971 -75.86 58.85 10.36
C LEU A 971 -77.35 59.10 10.44
N GLY A 972 -77.87 59.72 11.54
CA GLY A 972 -79.10 60.45 11.71
C GLY A 972 -78.82 61.79 12.30
#